data_b8eb788b61ef6b87ddaea4135b7771c9
#
_entry.id   b8eb788b61ef6b87ddaea4135b7771c9
#
_cell.length_a   1.000
_cell.length_b   1.000
_cell.length_c   1.000
_cell.angle_alpha   90.00
_cell.angle_beta   90.00
_cell.angle_gamma   90.00
#
_symmetry.space_group_name_H-M   'P 1'
#
loop_
_entity.id
_entity.type
_entity.pdbx_description
1 polymer ?
#
loop_
_entity_poly.entity_id
_entity_poly.type
_entity_poly.pdbx_seq_one_letter_code
_entity_poly.pdbx_strand_id
1 'polypeptide(L)'
;MTEDLSPAERYAAARIRAAEEATSLAPFRRMYEFDLDPFQIEACQALEAGKGVLVAAPTGSGKTIVGEFAVHLALEQGRKCFYTTPIKALSNQKYADLAKRYGADKVGLLTGDNSVNSDAPVVVMTTEVLRNMLYAGSQALRGLGYVVMDEVHYLSDRFRGAVWEEVIIHLPESVTLVSLSATVSNAEEFGDWLDTVRGDTDVIVSEHRPVPLWQHVLAGRKMFDLFEESTDHGGRGGARREVNPDLLRMARQENQNTYNPRDRRRGKTVREADRERERRSRSRIWTPSRAEVIDRLDNEGLLPAITFIFSRAGCEAAVQQCLHAGLRLNKEEARHTVREIVEERTASIPREDLHVLGYYEWLEGLERGIAAHHAGMLPTFKEVVEELFVRGLVKAVFATETLALGINMPARSVVLEKLVKWNGEQHADITPGEYTQLTGRAGRRGIDIEGHAVVLWQRAMDPGALAGLAGTRTYPLRSSFRPSYNMAVNLVQQFGRRRSRELLETSFAQFQADKSVVGISKQVQKNEEGIEGYREGMTCHLGDFEEYARLRRALKDRETELAKQGTAQKWAAAASALEKLKTGDVIHVPTGKFAGLALVLDPGIPAGRANGHRGFEHQDGPRPLVLTSERQVKRLASMDFPVPVEALDTMRIPKSFNPRSPQSRRDLASALRAKAGNVRPEKQRRGRAAAADDREIARLRTELRAHPCHGCDEREDHARWAERYDRLQRDTQQLERRIEGRTNTIARTFDRIHALLTELDYLRGDEATVHGKRLARLYGELDLLASECIREGVWEGLSPAELAACISALVFEARQSDDAVAPKVPSGNAKAALGEMVRIWGRLDALEEDFKINQTEGVGQREPDLGFAWPVYQWASGKGLDEVLREAEMPAGDFVRWCKQVIDVLGQIAAAAPREDSTVAKNARKAVEAVLRGVVAYSSVG
;
A
#
# COMPACT_ATOMS: atom_id res chain seq x y z
N MET A 1 27.96 -34.15 -32.56
CA MET A 1 28.42 -33.03 -33.38
C MET A 1 29.87 -32.62 -33.03
N THR A 2 30.82 -33.57 -33.01
CA THR A 2 32.24 -33.28 -32.62
C THR A 2 33.22 -33.77 -33.73
N GLU A 3 32.76 -34.21 -34.87
CA GLU A 3 33.60 -34.77 -35.92
C GLU A 3 34.10 -33.76 -36.96
N ASP A 4 33.60 -32.52 -36.99
CA ASP A 4 33.93 -31.48 -37.97
C ASP A 4 34.91 -30.40 -37.47
N LEU A 5 35.41 -30.51 -36.24
CA LEU A 5 36.32 -29.50 -35.69
C LEU A 5 37.79 -29.81 -36.06
N SER A 6 38.55 -28.78 -36.42
CA SER A 6 40.01 -28.88 -36.63
C SER A 6 40.74 -29.28 -35.35
N PRO A 7 41.97 -29.86 -35.44
CA PRO A 7 42.75 -30.21 -34.25
C PRO A 7 42.99 -29.04 -33.29
N ALA A 8 43.13 -27.82 -33.79
CA ALA A 8 43.28 -26.60 -32.98
C ALA A 8 41.99 -26.24 -32.26
N GLU A 9 40.85 -26.36 -32.92
CA GLU A 9 39.50 -26.13 -32.32
C GLU A 9 39.18 -27.19 -31.27
N ARG A 10 39.55 -28.45 -31.49
CA ARG A 10 39.41 -29.54 -30.51
C ARG A 10 40.24 -29.28 -29.26
N TYR A 11 41.50 -28.81 -29.45
CA TYR A 11 42.38 -28.47 -28.34
C TYR A 11 41.86 -27.25 -27.56
N ALA A 12 41.39 -26.21 -28.25
CA ALA A 12 40.77 -25.06 -27.63
C ALA A 12 39.50 -25.45 -26.84
N ALA A 13 38.64 -26.27 -27.43
CA ALA A 13 37.44 -26.79 -26.77
C ALA A 13 37.76 -27.69 -25.56
N ALA A 14 38.83 -28.49 -25.63
CA ALA A 14 39.29 -29.33 -24.53
C ALA A 14 39.88 -28.47 -23.38
N ARG A 15 40.62 -27.40 -23.70
CA ARG A 15 41.08 -26.42 -22.71
C ARG A 15 39.94 -25.67 -21.99
N ILE A 16 38.91 -25.25 -22.77
CA ILE A 16 37.73 -24.60 -22.21
C ILE A 16 37.02 -25.57 -21.27
N ARG A 17 36.75 -26.79 -21.67
CA ARG A 17 36.14 -27.82 -20.82
C ARG A 17 36.93 -28.11 -19.56
N ALA A 18 38.27 -28.24 -19.68
CA ALA A 18 39.11 -28.46 -18.50
C ALA A 18 39.10 -27.26 -17.54
N ALA A 19 39.04 -26.04 -18.08
CA ALA A 19 38.88 -24.83 -17.26
C ALA A 19 37.51 -24.77 -16.60
N GLU A 20 36.44 -25.12 -17.33
CA GLU A 20 35.08 -25.20 -16.77
C GLU A 20 34.96 -26.29 -15.69
N GLU A 21 35.58 -27.45 -15.91
CA GLU A 21 35.59 -28.57 -14.95
C GLU A 21 36.38 -28.26 -13.65
N ALA A 22 37.28 -27.29 -13.70
CA ALA A 22 38.06 -26.83 -12.54
C ALA A 22 37.32 -25.83 -11.67
N THR A 23 36.11 -25.38 -12.07
CA THR A 23 35.30 -24.41 -11.32
C THR A 23 34.46 -25.06 -10.25
N SER A 24 34.07 -24.33 -9.16
CA SER A 24 33.10 -24.76 -8.17
C SER A 24 31.69 -24.91 -8.75
N LEU A 25 31.43 -24.26 -9.88
CA LEU A 25 30.16 -24.37 -10.63
C LEU A 25 30.00 -25.78 -11.25
N ALA A 26 31.07 -26.45 -11.67
CA ALA A 26 30.98 -27.75 -12.31
C ALA A 26 30.38 -28.85 -11.40
N PRO A 27 30.85 -29.08 -10.18
CA PRO A 27 30.24 -30.02 -9.26
C PRO A 27 28.82 -29.61 -8.86
N PHE A 28 28.57 -28.33 -8.69
CA PHE A 28 27.23 -27.80 -8.37
C PHE A 28 26.21 -28.12 -9.46
N ARG A 29 26.55 -27.94 -10.74
CA ARG A 29 25.68 -28.29 -11.89
C ARG A 29 25.29 -29.76 -11.90
N ARG A 30 26.17 -30.65 -11.46
CA ARG A 30 25.88 -32.10 -11.37
C ARG A 30 24.88 -32.49 -10.30
N MET A 31 24.54 -31.56 -9.38
CA MET A 31 23.52 -31.77 -8.33
C MET A 31 22.11 -31.62 -8.88
N TYR A 32 21.93 -31.15 -10.13
CA TYR A 32 20.66 -30.97 -10.79
C TYR A 32 20.49 -31.90 -11.99
N GLU A 33 19.26 -32.36 -12.22
CA GLU A 33 18.88 -33.24 -13.35
C GLU A 33 18.61 -32.45 -14.64
N PHE A 34 18.74 -31.11 -14.60
CA PHE A 34 18.46 -30.19 -15.70
C PHE A 34 19.61 -29.20 -15.90
N ASP A 35 19.72 -28.67 -17.12
CA ASP A 35 20.68 -27.64 -17.42
C ASP A 35 20.31 -26.30 -16.81
N LEU A 36 21.31 -25.56 -16.33
CA LEU A 36 21.14 -24.21 -15.82
C LEU A 36 20.88 -23.21 -16.95
N ASP A 37 20.00 -22.25 -16.72
CA ASP A 37 19.75 -21.17 -17.66
C ASP A 37 20.97 -20.23 -17.78
N PRO A 38 21.15 -19.54 -18.93
CA PRO A 38 22.29 -18.62 -19.13
C PRO A 38 22.48 -17.60 -18.00
N PHE A 39 21.40 -16.96 -17.53
CA PHE A 39 21.47 -15.99 -16.45
C PHE A 39 21.92 -16.60 -15.11
N GLN A 40 21.57 -17.86 -14.86
CA GLN A 40 22.01 -18.58 -13.66
C GLN A 40 23.50 -18.89 -13.72
N ILE A 41 24.00 -19.31 -14.89
CA ILE A 41 25.43 -19.57 -15.12
C ILE A 41 26.23 -18.29 -14.94
N GLU A 42 25.79 -17.18 -15.55
CA GLU A 42 26.42 -15.86 -15.45
C GLU A 42 26.51 -15.39 -14.00
N ALA A 43 25.41 -15.49 -13.25
CA ALA A 43 25.37 -15.12 -11.84
C ALA A 43 26.26 -16.00 -10.97
N CYS A 44 26.31 -17.30 -11.21
CA CYS A 44 27.19 -18.21 -10.49
C CYS A 44 28.67 -17.92 -10.78
N GLN A 45 29.04 -17.62 -12.03
CA GLN A 45 30.40 -17.24 -12.41
C GLN A 45 30.84 -15.91 -11.75
N ALA A 46 29.94 -14.93 -11.67
CA ALA A 46 30.20 -13.68 -10.96
C ALA A 46 30.47 -13.91 -9.46
N LEU A 47 29.66 -14.77 -8.81
CA LEU A 47 29.86 -15.15 -7.41
C LEU A 47 31.18 -15.91 -7.19
N GLU A 48 31.55 -16.81 -8.10
CA GLU A 48 32.80 -17.54 -8.03
C GLU A 48 34.00 -16.60 -8.21
N ALA A 49 33.86 -15.53 -9.00
CA ALA A 49 34.83 -14.45 -9.14
C ALA A 49 34.92 -13.53 -7.91
N GLY A 50 34.11 -13.76 -6.87
CA GLY A 50 34.08 -12.99 -5.63
C GLY A 50 33.22 -11.73 -5.67
N LYS A 51 32.43 -11.52 -6.73
CA LYS A 51 31.53 -10.38 -6.86
C LYS A 51 30.21 -10.59 -6.18
N GLY A 52 29.55 -9.50 -5.75
CA GLY A 52 28.12 -9.51 -5.42
C GLY A 52 27.27 -9.67 -6.68
N VAL A 53 26.03 -10.11 -6.54
CA VAL A 53 25.11 -10.20 -7.69
C VAL A 53 23.72 -9.67 -7.34
N LEU A 54 23.12 -8.98 -8.30
CA LEU A 54 21.69 -8.69 -8.34
C LEU A 54 21.08 -9.46 -9.51
N VAL A 55 20.23 -10.43 -9.21
CA VAL A 55 19.51 -11.21 -10.22
C VAL A 55 18.05 -10.76 -10.28
N ALA A 56 17.67 -10.09 -11.35
CA ALA A 56 16.29 -9.65 -11.60
C ALA A 56 15.68 -10.52 -12.72
N ALA A 57 14.80 -11.45 -12.34
CA ALA A 57 14.20 -12.39 -13.28
C ALA A 57 12.76 -12.76 -12.89
N PRO A 58 11.90 -13.22 -13.82
CA PRO A 58 10.51 -13.54 -13.53
C PRO A 58 10.35 -14.54 -12.39
N THR A 59 9.20 -14.50 -11.71
CA THR A 59 8.85 -15.53 -10.73
C THR A 59 8.74 -16.89 -11.43
N GLY A 60 9.32 -17.92 -10.82
CA GLY A 60 9.36 -19.28 -11.41
C GLY A 60 10.52 -19.51 -12.42
N SER A 61 11.39 -18.53 -12.67
CA SER A 61 12.57 -18.70 -13.53
C SER A 61 13.71 -19.49 -12.89
N GLY A 62 13.63 -19.80 -11.59
CA GLY A 62 14.67 -20.56 -10.88
C GLY A 62 15.81 -19.70 -10.32
N LYS A 63 15.58 -18.43 -9.98
CA LYS A 63 16.57 -17.53 -9.32
C LYS A 63 17.19 -18.14 -8.08
N THR A 64 16.44 -18.95 -7.35
CA THR A 64 16.85 -19.65 -6.13
C THR A 64 18.14 -20.43 -6.28
N ILE A 65 18.41 -20.97 -7.48
CA ILE A 65 19.66 -21.71 -7.78
C ILE A 65 20.91 -20.88 -7.54
N VAL A 66 20.86 -19.59 -7.85
CA VAL A 66 21.99 -18.66 -7.59
C VAL A 66 22.24 -18.51 -6.09
N GLY A 67 21.17 -18.39 -5.29
CA GLY A 67 21.27 -18.39 -3.83
C GLY A 67 21.78 -19.72 -3.27
N GLU A 68 21.38 -20.84 -3.85
CA GLU A 68 21.89 -22.17 -3.48
C GLU A 68 23.35 -22.36 -3.87
N PHE A 69 23.81 -21.72 -4.95
CA PHE A 69 25.22 -21.72 -5.30
C PHE A 69 26.08 -20.94 -4.29
N ALA A 70 25.56 -19.80 -3.77
CA ALA A 70 26.25 -19.09 -2.69
C ALA A 70 26.37 -19.95 -1.41
N VAL A 71 25.34 -20.75 -1.09
CA VAL A 71 25.39 -21.76 -0.01
C VAL A 71 26.48 -22.79 -0.29
N HIS A 72 26.54 -23.29 -1.52
CA HIS A 72 27.56 -24.27 -1.93
C HIS A 72 28.98 -23.72 -1.78
N LEU A 73 29.24 -22.51 -2.30
CA LEU A 73 30.52 -21.82 -2.18
C LEU A 73 30.92 -21.59 -0.70
N ALA A 74 29.96 -21.18 0.14
CA ALA A 74 30.21 -20.96 1.55
C ALA A 74 30.67 -22.25 2.24
N LEU A 75 29.99 -23.36 1.98
CA LEU A 75 30.34 -24.68 2.55
C LEU A 75 31.71 -25.17 2.06
N GLU A 76 32.03 -24.99 0.77
CA GLU A 76 33.36 -25.32 0.19
C GLU A 76 34.48 -24.50 0.81
N GLN A 77 34.24 -23.22 1.04
CA GLN A 77 35.24 -22.30 1.63
C GLN A 77 35.32 -22.36 3.16
N GLY A 78 34.46 -23.17 3.83
CA GLY A 78 34.40 -23.22 5.27
C GLY A 78 33.89 -21.92 5.94
N ARG A 79 33.10 -21.11 5.18
CA ARG A 79 32.49 -19.86 5.62
C ARG A 79 31.01 -20.08 5.96
N LYS A 80 30.41 -19.15 6.69
CA LYS A 80 28.97 -19.17 6.95
C LYS A 80 28.18 -18.48 5.81
N CYS A 81 26.98 -19.00 5.56
CA CYS A 81 26.00 -18.37 4.67
C CYS A 81 24.67 -18.15 5.39
N PHE A 82 24.17 -16.93 5.37
CA PHE A 82 22.82 -16.63 5.85
C PHE A 82 21.87 -16.46 4.66
N TYR A 83 20.84 -17.26 4.62
CA TYR A 83 19.80 -17.20 3.60
C TYR A 83 18.59 -16.49 4.17
N THR A 84 18.29 -15.25 3.71
CA THR A 84 17.18 -14.48 4.25
C THR A 84 15.99 -14.49 3.33
N THR A 85 14.78 -14.51 3.91
CA THR A 85 13.51 -14.47 3.20
C THR A 85 12.57 -13.44 3.84
N PRO A 86 11.56 -12.92 3.10
CA PRO A 86 10.65 -11.91 3.63
C PRO A 86 9.62 -12.44 4.65
N ILE A 87 9.34 -13.74 4.66
CA ILE A 87 8.31 -14.33 5.50
C ILE A 87 8.72 -15.70 6.04
N LYS A 88 8.22 -16.06 7.23
CA LYS A 88 8.53 -17.33 7.91
C LYS A 88 8.23 -18.56 7.08
N ALA A 89 7.10 -18.59 6.36
CA ALA A 89 6.73 -19.74 5.53
C ALA A 89 7.80 -20.05 4.47
N LEU A 90 8.37 -19.03 3.84
CA LEU A 90 9.50 -19.19 2.91
C LEU A 90 10.75 -19.67 3.63
N SER A 91 11.04 -19.17 4.84
CA SER A 91 12.18 -19.63 5.62
C SER A 91 12.05 -21.13 5.93
N ASN A 92 10.88 -21.57 6.39
CA ASN A 92 10.62 -22.98 6.69
C ASN A 92 10.80 -23.86 5.45
N GLN A 93 10.21 -23.46 4.31
CA GLN A 93 10.33 -24.17 3.05
C GLN A 93 11.79 -24.25 2.59
N LYS A 94 12.50 -23.13 2.60
CA LYS A 94 13.90 -23.06 2.17
C LYS A 94 14.81 -23.87 3.07
N TYR A 95 14.56 -23.86 4.38
CA TYR A 95 15.24 -24.72 5.35
C TYR A 95 15.06 -26.18 5.00
N ALA A 96 13.82 -26.65 4.76
CA ALA A 96 13.55 -28.03 4.41
C ALA A 96 14.26 -28.45 3.12
N ASP A 97 14.26 -27.60 2.07
CA ASP A 97 14.93 -27.83 0.81
C ASP A 97 16.45 -27.96 0.97
N LEU A 98 17.06 -27.01 1.70
CA LEU A 98 18.51 -27.01 1.93
C LEU A 98 18.95 -28.15 2.87
N ALA A 99 18.18 -28.44 3.92
CA ALA A 99 18.46 -29.56 4.85
C ALA A 99 18.39 -30.90 4.13
N LYS A 100 17.44 -31.08 3.23
CA LYS A 100 17.35 -32.28 2.38
C LYS A 100 18.57 -32.45 1.47
N ARG A 101 19.14 -31.33 0.96
CA ARG A 101 20.26 -31.34 0.00
C ARG A 101 21.62 -31.46 0.69
N TYR A 102 21.86 -30.70 1.74
CA TYR A 102 23.18 -30.56 2.40
C TYR A 102 23.31 -31.30 3.74
N GLY A 103 22.20 -31.79 4.27
CA GLY A 103 22.12 -32.43 5.61
C GLY A 103 21.60 -31.47 6.68
N ALA A 104 20.78 -31.97 7.60
CA ALA A 104 20.20 -31.19 8.70
C ALA A 104 21.24 -30.73 9.75
N ASP A 105 22.40 -31.37 9.77
CA ASP A 105 23.55 -30.99 10.61
C ASP A 105 24.24 -29.70 10.13
N LYS A 106 24.16 -29.38 8.83
CA LYS A 106 24.79 -28.21 8.22
C LYS A 106 23.84 -27.02 8.04
N VAL A 107 22.53 -27.24 8.19
CA VAL A 107 21.53 -26.21 7.94
C VAL A 107 20.75 -25.91 9.22
N GLY A 108 20.58 -24.64 9.52
CA GLY A 108 19.79 -24.15 10.65
C GLY A 108 18.63 -23.31 10.19
N LEU A 109 17.66 -23.11 11.09
CA LEU A 109 16.52 -22.20 10.89
C LEU A 109 16.44 -21.24 12.07
N LEU A 110 16.29 -19.96 11.79
CA LEU A 110 16.12 -18.93 12.82
C LEU A 110 15.02 -17.95 12.42
N THR A 111 13.86 -18.05 13.04
CA THR A 111 12.72 -17.15 12.88
C THR A 111 12.31 -16.60 14.25
N GLY A 112 11.40 -15.63 14.29
CA GLY A 112 11.00 -15.02 15.57
C GLY A 112 10.41 -15.99 16.59
N ASP A 113 9.92 -17.15 16.16
CA ASP A 113 9.27 -18.15 17.01
C ASP A 113 9.88 -19.56 16.90
N ASN A 114 10.86 -19.77 16.03
CA ASN A 114 11.50 -21.08 15.83
C ASN A 114 13.01 -20.95 15.69
N SER A 115 13.76 -21.78 16.43
CA SER A 115 15.21 -21.84 16.37
C SER A 115 15.65 -23.30 16.31
N VAL A 116 16.23 -23.70 15.17
CA VAL A 116 16.77 -25.04 14.95
C VAL A 116 18.21 -24.89 14.49
N ASN A 117 19.18 -25.50 15.18
CA ASN A 117 20.59 -25.51 14.82
C ASN A 117 21.12 -24.10 14.38
N SER A 118 20.94 -23.10 15.26
CA SER A 118 21.24 -21.69 14.97
C SER A 118 22.73 -21.39 14.72
N ASP A 119 23.63 -22.30 15.08
CA ASP A 119 25.08 -22.19 14.88
C ASP A 119 25.57 -22.88 13.60
N ALA A 120 24.68 -23.49 12.83
CA ALA A 120 25.01 -24.15 11.57
C ALA A 120 25.79 -23.24 10.61
N PRO A 121 26.64 -23.84 9.74
CA PRO A 121 27.32 -23.05 8.71
C PRO A 121 26.36 -22.37 7.72
N VAL A 122 25.17 -22.92 7.53
CA VAL A 122 24.09 -22.30 6.75
C VAL A 122 22.89 -22.06 7.64
N VAL A 123 22.43 -20.81 7.78
CA VAL A 123 21.24 -20.49 8.55
C VAL A 123 20.23 -19.79 7.68
N VAL A 124 19.04 -20.38 7.59
CA VAL A 124 17.88 -19.76 6.95
C VAL A 124 17.14 -18.91 7.97
N MET A 125 16.81 -17.67 7.63
CA MET A 125 16.17 -16.76 8.58
C MET A 125 15.29 -15.73 7.88
N THR A 126 14.47 -15.02 8.65
CA THR A 126 13.82 -13.81 8.10
C THR A 126 14.77 -12.62 8.13
N THR A 127 14.57 -11.67 7.22
CA THR A 127 15.44 -10.49 7.08
C THR A 127 15.49 -9.66 8.36
N GLU A 128 14.38 -9.60 9.12
CA GLU A 128 14.31 -8.91 10.41
C GLU A 128 15.22 -9.55 11.46
N VAL A 129 15.34 -10.86 11.47
CA VAL A 129 16.23 -11.55 12.38
C VAL A 129 17.69 -11.18 12.11
N LEU A 130 18.09 -11.16 10.83
CA LEU A 130 19.43 -10.72 10.45
C LEU A 130 19.71 -9.28 10.88
N ARG A 131 18.76 -8.36 10.63
CA ARG A 131 18.88 -6.97 11.11
C ARG A 131 19.12 -6.90 12.62
N ASN A 132 18.31 -7.63 13.39
CA ASN A 132 18.44 -7.64 14.86
C ASN A 132 19.80 -8.19 15.30
N MET A 133 20.33 -9.22 14.61
CA MET A 133 21.66 -9.77 14.86
C MET A 133 22.76 -8.76 14.55
N LEU A 134 22.64 -7.98 13.48
CA LEU A 134 23.58 -6.92 13.13
C LEU A 134 23.62 -5.84 14.22
N TYR A 135 22.45 -5.38 14.68
CA TYR A 135 22.35 -4.39 15.75
C TYR A 135 22.86 -4.91 17.09
N ALA A 136 22.62 -6.19 17.39
CA ALA A 136 23.13 -6.81 18.61
C ALA A 136 24.63 -7.14 18.56
N GLY A 137 25.31 -6.97 17.42
CA GLY A 137 26.70 -7.40 17.25
C GLY A 137 26.89 -8.89 17.53
N SER A 138 25.96 -9.73 17.09
CA SER A 138 25.89 -11.16 17.41
C SER A 138 27.17 -11.90 17.06
N GLN A 139 27.64 -12.77 17.94
CA GLN A 139 28.79 -13.66 17.71
C GLN A 139 28.56 -14.58 16.50
N ALA A 140 27.32 -14.90 16.17
CA ALA A 140 26.97 -15.73 15.02
C ALA A 140 27.39 -15.13 13.67
N LEU A 141 27.62 -13.79 13.60
CA LEU A 141 28.14 -13.11 12.42
C LEU A 141 29.62 -13.43 12.14
N ARG A 142 30.34 -14.03 13.09
CA ARG A 142 31.76 -14.40 12.87
C ARG A 142 31.86 -15.49 11.81
N GLY A 143 32.72 -15.26 10.83
CA GLY A 143 32.92 -16.19 9.72
C GLY A 143 31.84 -16.12 8.64
N LEU A 144 30.91 -15.14 8.72
CA LEU A 144 29.93 -14.89 7.68
C LEU A 144 30.63 -14.49 6.37
N GLY A 145 30.36 -15.24 5.30
CA GLY A 145 30.93 -15.04 3.98
C GLY A 145 29.92 -14.57 2.98
N TYR A 146 28.72 -15.06 3.09
CA TYR A 146 27.66 -14.82 2.11
C TYR A 146 26.33 -14.50 2.82
N VAL A 147 25.59 -13.55 2.24
CA VAL A 147 24.20 -13.29 2.60
C VAL A 147 23.37 -13.34 1.32
N VAL A 148 22.38 -14.23 1.31
CA VAL A 148 21.38 -14.31 0.26
C VAL A 148 20.15 -13.55 0.71
N MET A 149 19.77 -12.51 -0.02
CA MET A 149 18.53 -11.76 0.18
C MET A 149 17.53 -12.16 -0.88
N ASP A 150 16.69 -13.12 -0.53
CA ASP A 150 15.63 -13.57 -1.44
C ASP A 150 14.47 -12.58 -1.44
N GLU A 151 13.87 -12.41 -2.62
CA GLU A 151 12.77 -11.46 -2.87
C GLU A 151 13.10 -10.01 -2.42
N VAL A 152 14.31 -9.52 -2.78
CA VAL A 152 14.80 -8.19 -2.35
C VAL A 152 13.89 -7.03 -2.75
N HIS A 153 13.00 -7.24 -3.74
CA HIS A 153 12.00 -6.24 -4.12
C HIS A 153 10.96 -5.92 -3.01
N TYR A 154 10.92 -6.70 -1.93
CA TYR A 154 10.19 -6.35 -0.70
C TYR A 154 10.70 -5.06 -0.02
N LEU A 155 11.86 -4.56 -0.41
CA LEU A 155 12.32 -3.22 -0.04
C LEU A 155 11.29 -2.12 -0.33
N SER A 156 10.39 -2.32 -1.29
CA SER A 156 9.27 -1.42 -1.58
C SER A 156 8.06 -1.60 -0.67
N ASP A 157 8.04 -2.58 0.23
CA ASP A 157 6.93 -2.79 1.17
C ASP A 157 6.84 -1.61 2.15
N ARG A 158 5.64 -1.02 2.28
CA ARG A 158 5.42 0.20 3.08
C ARG A 158 5.80 0.03 4.56
N PHE A 159 5.58 -1.15 5.12
CA PHE A 159 5.74 -1.40 6.55
C PHE A 159 7.06 -2.06 6.92
N ARG A 160 7.58 -2.91 6.04
CA ARG A 160 8.72 -3.77 6.34
C ARG A 160 9.95 -3.51 5.46
N GLY A 161 9.79 -2.76 4.37
CA GLY A 161 10.84 -2.59 3.36
C GLY A 161 12.12 -1.94 3.88
N ALA A 162 12.04 -1.05 4.86
CA ALA A 162 13.20 -0.42 5.49
C ALA A 162 14.24 -1.43 5.99
N VAL A 163 13.80 -2.60 6.47
CA VAL A 163 14.67 -3.65 7.02
C VAL A 163 15.69 -4.15 5.99
N TRP A 164 15.32 -4.22 4.71
CA TRP A 164 16.23 -4.66 3.65
C TRP A 164 17.39 -3.69 3.46
N GLU A 165 17.09 -2.40 3.41
CA GLU A 165 18.14 -1.38 3.30
C GLU A 165 19.02 -1.34 4.55
N GLU A 166 18.44 -1.44 5.75
CA GLU A 166 19.18 -1.55 6.99
C GLU A 166 20.18 -2.69 6.93
N VAL A 167 19.79 -3.89 6.52
CA VAL A 167 20.66 -5.04 6.39
C VAL A 167 21.78 -4.76 5.37
N ILE A 168 21.45 -4.30 4.17
CA ILE A 168 22.42 -4.06 3.08
C ILE A 168 23.50 -3.05 3.52
N ILE A 169 23.09 -1.97 4.18
CA ILE A 169 24.02 -0.90 4.61
C ILE A 169 24.92 -1.35 5.78
N HIS A 170 24.38 -2.21 6.67
CA HIS A 170 25.08 -2.60 7.91
C HIS A 170 25.89 -3.88 7.80
N LEU A 171 25.73 -4.67 6.73
CA LEU A 171 26.56 -5.86 6.51
C LEU A 171 28.03 -5.47 6.42
N PRO A 172 28.96 -6.23 7.04
CA PRO A 172 30.40 -6.04 6.86
C PRO A 172 30.79 -6.08 5.37
N GLU A 173 31.74 -5.25 4.97
CA GLU A 173 32.23 -5.17 3.58
C GLU A 173 32.77 -6.53 3.06
N SER A 174 33.29 -7.36 3.95
CA SER A 174 33.82 -8.69 3.62
C SER A 174 32.77 -9.74 3.30
N VAL A 175 31.48 -9.41 3.42
CA VAL A 175 30.35 -10.31 3.15
C VAL A 175 29.87 -10.10 1.73
N THR A 176 29.87 -11.15 0.92
CA THR A 176 29.33 -11.12 -0.44
C THR A 176 27.81 -11.15 -0.41
N LEU A 177 27.16 -10.19 -1.07
CA LEU A 177 25.71 -10.06 -1.12
C LEU A 177 25.14 -10.69 -2.40
N VAL A 178 24.13 -11.54 -2.22
CA VAL A 178 23.37 -12.17 -3.31
C VAL A 178 21.94 -11.70 -3.25
N SER A 179 21.55 -10.79 -4.14
CA SER A 179 20.21 -10.19 -4.17
C SER A 179 19.37 -10.84 -5.26
N LEU A 180 18.26 -11.50 -4.88
CA LEU A 180 17.34 -12.15 -5.80
C LEU A 180 16.04 -11.34 -5.86
N SER A 181 15.65 -10.90 -7.06
CA SER A 181 14.49 -10.03 -7.27
C SER A 181 13.55 -10.58 -8.34
N ALA A 182 12.27 -10.24 -8.26
CA ALA A 182 11.39 -10.26 -9.42
C ALA A 182 11.88 -9.25 -10.48
N THR A 183 11.31 -9.29 -11.68
CA THR A 183 11.64 -8.30 -12.73
C THR A 183 11.18 -6.90 -12.31
N VAL A 184 12.15 -5.99 -12.18
CA VAL A 184 11.92 -4.58 -11.84
C VAL A 184 12.43 -3.69 -12.99
N SER A 185 11.76 -2.57 -13.23
CA SER A 185 12.08 -1.68 -14.36
C SER A 185 13.34 -0.85 -14.15
N ASN A 186 13.79 -0.74 -12.92
CA ASN A 186 14.98 0.01 -12.52
C ASN A 186 16.04 -0.87 -11.85
N ALA A 187 16.20 -2.11 -12.33
CA ALA A 187 17.21 -3.04 -11.82
C ALA A 187 18.62 -2.45 -11.89
N GLU A 188 18.94 -1.73 -12.97
CA GLU A 188 20.23 -1.03 -13.12
C GLU A 188 20.41 0.06 -12.05
N GLU A 189 19.38 0.87 -11.78
CA GLU A 189 19.45 1.89 -10.72
C GLU A 189 19.68 1.29 -9.35
N PHE A 190 19.03 0.17 -9.05
CA PHE A 190 19.23 -0.55 -7.80
C PHE A 190 20.61 -1.21 -7.74
N GLY A 191 21.09 -1.72 -8.87
CA GLY A 191 22.44 -2.26 -9.02
C GLY A 191 23.52 -1.20 -8.84
N ASP A 192 23.36 -0.01 -9.44
CA ASP A 192 24.27 1.14 -9.24
C ASP A 192 24.39 1.50 -7.76
N TRP A 193 23.25 1.46 -7.03
CA TRP A 193 23.24 1.68 -5.60
C TRP A 193 23.98 0.57 -4.84
N LEU A 194 23.72 -0.70 -5.17
CA LEU A 194 24.41 -1.83 -4.54
C LEU A 194 25.92 -1.75 -4.79
N ASP A 195 26.35 -1.42 -5.99
CA ASP A 195 27.76 -1.23 -6.32
C ASP A 195 28.39 -0.08 -5.51
N THR A 196 27.66 1.03 -5.35
CA THR A 196 28.10 2.16 -4.52
C THR A 196 28.27 1.78 -3.05
N VAL A 197 27.37 0.95 -2.49
CA VAL A 197 27.34 0.62 -1.05
C VAL A 197 28.15 -0.63 -0.72
N ARG A 198 28.20 -1.61 -1.63
CA ARG A 198 28.80 -2.93 -1.41
C ARG A 198 30.04 -3.19 -2.26
N GLY A 199 30.29 -2.35 -3.29
CA GLY A 199 31.30 -2.58 -4.30
C GLY A 199 30.96 -3.73 -5.23
N ASP A 200 31.77 -3.89 -6.26
CA ASP A 200 31.77 -4.95 -7.30
C ASP A 200 30.51 -5.85 -7.33
N THR A 201 29.39 -5.31 -7.83
CA THR A 201 28.11 -6.02 -7.93
C THR A 201 27.68 -6.14 -9.39
N ASP A 202 27.59 -7.36 -9.90
CA ASP A 202 27.09 -7.61 -11.26
C ASP A 202 25.55 -7.65 -11.28
N VAL A 203 24.94 -6.90 -12.21
CA VAL A 203 23.48 -6.82 -12.40
C VAL A 203 23.08 -7.71 -13.56
N ILE A 204 22.34 -8.77 -13.26
CA ILE A 204 21.93 -9.77 -14.23
C ILE A 204 20.41 -9.72 -14.38
N VAL A 205 19.94 -9.26 -15.53
CA VAL A 205 18.53 -9.11 -15.83
C VAL A 205 18.10 -10.15 -16.87
N SER A 206 17.07 -10.92 -16.56
CA SER A 206 16.45 -11.83 -17.51
C SER A 206 14.95 -11.59 -17.58
N GLU A 207 14.45 -11.37 -18.78
CA GLU A 207 13.00 -11.28 -19.05
C GLU A 207 12.42 -12.59 -19.55
N HIS A 208 13.28 -13.60 -19.74
CA HIS A 208 12.86 -14.89 -20.26
C HIS A 208 12.00 -15.63 -19.23
N ARG A 209 10.80 -15.99 -19.64
CA ARG A 209 9.89 -16.82 -18.84
C ARG A 209 9.94 -18.26 -19.37
N PRO A 210 10.42 -19.25 -18.59
CA PRO A 210 10.58 -20.63 -19.05
C PRO A 210 9.28 -21.27 -19.51
N VAL A 211 8.14 -20.93 -18.87
CA VAL A 211 6.80 -21.41 -19.27
C VAL A 211 6.01 -20.22 -19.80
N PRO A 212 5.66 -20.19 -21.10
CA PRO A 212 4.85 -19.11 -21.67
C PRO A 212 3.55 -18.88 -20.93
N LEU A 213 3.10 -17.61 -20.82
CA LEU A 213 1.86 -17.23 -20.15
C LEU A 213 0.85 -16.69 -21.14
N TRP A 214 -0.26 -17.39 -21.29
CA TRP A 214 -1.41 -16.97 -22.08
C TRP A 214 -2.36 -16.13 -21.22
N GLN A 215 -2.87 -15.05 -21.81
CA GLN A 215 -3.76 -14.10 -21.15
C GLN A 215 -5.17 -14.26 -21.71
N HIS A 216 -6.16 -14.51 -20.85
CA HIS A 216 -7.53 -14.75 -21.24
C HIS A 216 -8.51 -13.87 -20.48
N VAL A 217 -9.68 -13.64 -21.06
CA VAL A 217 -10.84 -13.03 -20.41
C VAL A 217 -12.02 -13.98 -20.49
N LEU A 218 -12.57 -14.34 -19.34
CA LEU A 218 -13.78 -15.17 -19.28
C LEU A 218 -15.02 -14.28 -19.19
N ALA A 219 -15.78 -14.23 -20.27
CA ALA A 219 -17.01 -13.44 -20.37
C ALA A 219 -18.20 -14.36 -20.62
N GLY A 220 -19.11 -14.48 -19.66
CA GLY A 220 -20.19 -15.44 -19.68
C GLY A 220 -19.67 -16.87 -19.73
N ARG A 221 -20.05 -17.60 -20.77
CA ARG A 221 -19.57 -18.99 -20.98
C ARG A 221 -18.40 -19.10 -21.95
N LYS A 222 -17.83 -17.99 -22.44
CA LYS A 222 -16.77 -18.02 -23.43
C LYS A 222 -15.47 -17.46 -22.89
N MET A 223 -14.38 -18.19 -23.04
CA MET A 223 -13.03 -17.72 -22.80
C MET A 223 -12.47 -17.13 -24.09
N PHE A 224 -11.96 -15.90 -24.01
CA PHE A 224 -11.37 -15.17 -25.11
C PHE A 224 -9.89 -14.96 -24.81
N ASP A 225 -9.05 -15.07 -25.81
CA ASP A 225 -7.69 -14.59 -25.70
C ASP A 225 -7.68 -13.05 -25.60
N LEU A 226 -6.89 -12.51 -24.69
CA LEU A 226 -6.77 -11.05 -24.52
C LEU A 226 -6.11 -10.40 -25.73
N PHE A 227 -5.15 -11.10 -26.34
CA PHE A 227 -4.40 -10.64 -27.49
C PHE A 227 -4.65 -11.53 -28.72
N GLU A 228 -4.74 -10.92 -29.88
CA GLU A 228 -4.65 -11.59 -31.19
C GLU A 228 -3.32 -11.24 -31.85
N GLU A 229 -2.72 -12.20 -32.55
CA GLU A 229 -1.55 -11.95 -33.39
C GLU A 229 -2.01 -11.31 -34.70
N SER A 230 -1.68 -10.06 -34.92
CA SER A 230 -1.92 -9.39 -36.18
C SER A 230 -0.88 -9.87 -37.22
N THR A 231 -1.32 -10.64 -38.18
CA THR A 231 -0.51 -10.96 -39.36
C THR A 231 -0.54 -9.78 -40.32
N ASP A 232 0.27 -8.77 -40.05
CA ASP A 232 0.45 -7.69 -41.01
C ASP A 232 1.39 -8.13 -42.14
N HIS A 233 0.83 -8.33 -43.33
CA HIS A 233 1.53 -8.71 -44.55
C HIS A 233 2.30 -7.51 -45.13
N GLY A 234 3.33 -7.04 -44.48
CA GLY A 234 4.13 -5.97 -45.06
C GLY A 234 5.08 -5.26 -44.11
N GLY A 235 6.29 -5.77 -43.99
CA GLY A 235 7.40 -4.96 -43.52
C GLY A 235 8.04 -5.42 -42.20
N ARG A 236 9.35 -5.39 -42.16
CA ARG A 236 10.31 -5.78 -41.11
C ARG A 236 9.93 -5.27 -39.69
N GLY A 237 9.00 -5.97 -39.05
CA GLY A 237 8.62 -5.71 -37.66
C GLY A 237 7.96 -6.97 -37.09
N GLY A 238 8.40 -7.42 -35.93
CA GLY A 238 7.84 -8.61 -35.25
C GLY A 238 6.33 -8.52 -35.04
N ALA A 239 5.65 -9.66 -34.95
CA ALA A 239 4.20 -9.77 -34.75
C ALA A 239 3.74 -8.85 -33.61
N ARG A 240 2.91 -7.86 -33.94
CA ARG A 240 2.35 -6.92 -32.97
C ARG A 240 1.14 -7.55 -32.31
N ARG A 241 1.17 -7.76 -31.01
CA ARG A 241 0.02 -8.26 -30.25
C ARG A 241 -0.98 -7.13 -30.08
N GLU A 242 -2.16 -7.27 -30.68
CA GLU A 242 -3.27 -6.33 -30.52
C GLU A 242 -4.34 -6.90 -29.59
N VAL A 243 -5.07 -6.00 -28.93
CA VAL A 243 -6.17 -6.39 -28.05
C VAL A 243 -7.28 -6.99 -28.88
N ASN A 244 -7.78 -8.15 -28.47
CA ASN A 244 -8.83 -8.89 -29.18
C ASN A 244 -10.04 -7.97 -29.51
N PRO A 245 -10.39 -7.82 -30.81
CA PRO A 245 -11.46 -6.93 -31.25
C PRO A 245 -12.83 -7.29 -30.69
N ASP A 246 -13.08 -8.57 -30.39
CA ASP A 246 -14.34 -9.03 -29.82
C ASP A 246 -14.53 -8.47 -28.41
N LEU A 247 -13.48 -8.48 -27.57
CA LEU A 247 -13.51 -7.88 -26.24
C LEU A 247 -13.76 -6.37 -26.31
N LEU A 248 -13.14 -5.67 -27.24
CA LEU A 248 -13.35 -4.23 -27.45
C LEU A 248 -14.79 -3.93 -27.90
N ARG A 249 -15.37 -4.78 -28.76
CA ARG A 249 -16.79 -4.66 -29.19
C ARG A 249 -17.72 -4.86 -28.00
N MET A 250 -17.47 -5.88 -27.18
CA MET A 250 -18.27 -6.18 -25.98
C MET A 250 -18.26 -5.02 -24.99
N ALA A 251 -17.09 -4.44 -24.70
CA ALA A 251 -16.95 -3.28 -23.81
C ALA A 251 -17.72 -2.05 -24.34
N ARG A 252 -17.63 -1.78 -25.67
CA ARG A 252 -18.39 -0.68 -26.31
C ARG A 252 -19.89 -0.88 -26.23
N GLN A 253 -20.39 -2.08 -26.45
CA GLN A 253 -21.81 -2.42 -26.36
C GLN A 253 -22.34 -2.24 -24.94
N GLU A 254 -21.61 -2.71 -23.93
CA GLU A 254 -21.98 -2.56 -22.52
C GLU A 254 -22.02 -1.08 -22.11
N ASN A 255 -21.04 -0.28 -22.52
CA ASN A 255 -20.97 1.15 -22.22
C ASN A 255 -22.09 1.94 -22.93
N GLN A 256 -22.44 1.61 -24.17
CA GLN A 256 -23.54 2.26 -24.89
C GLN A 256 -24.88 2.00 -24.24
N ASN A 257 -25.10 0.78 -23.71
CA ASN A 257 -26.33 0.42 -22.98
C ASN A 257 -26.44 1.08 -21.60
N THR A 258 -25.33 1.57 -21.05
CA THR A 258 -25.29 2.25 -19.74
C THR A 258 -25.55 3.75 -19.86
N TYR A 259 -25.21 4.39 -21.01
CA TYR A 259 -25.26 5.84 -21.19
C TYR A 259 -26.17 6.25 -22.33
N ASN A 260 -27.50 6.39 -22.03
CA ASN A 260 -28.42 7.01 -22.97
C ASN A 260 -29.06 8.27 -22.33
N PRO A 261 -28.55 9.49 -22.61
CA PRO A 261 -29.06 10.74 -22.05
C PRO A 261 -30.49 11.07 -22.48
N ARG A 262 -31.02 10.42 -23.54
CA ARG A 262 -32.36 10.69 -24.11
C ARG A 262 -33.51 10.07 -23.32
N ASP A 263 -33.23 9.10 -22.44
CA ASP A 263 -34.30 8.40 -21.68
C ASP A 263 -34.91 9.21 -20.53
N ARG A 264 -34.32 10.34 -20.15
CA ARG A 264 -34.88 11.23 -19.10
C ARG A 264 -36.05 12.13 -19.57
N ARG A 265 -36.41 12.14 -20.86
CA ARG A 265 -37.41 13.09 -21.40
C ARG A 265 -38.75 12.49 -21.85
N ARG A 266 -38.97 11.17 -21.79
CA ARG A 266 -40.25 10.56 -22.13
C ARG A 266 -40.84 9.89 -20.92
N GLY A 267 -42.03 10.33 -20.53
CA GLY A 267 -42.85 9.70 -19.48
C GLY A 267 -43.29 8.30 -19.92
N LYS A 268 -42.47 7.31 -19.63
CA LYS A 268 -42.75 5.90 -19.89
C LYS A 268 -43.73 5.31 -18.86
N THR A 269 -44.60 4.45 -19.28
CA THR A 269 -45.51 3.69 -18.39
C THR A 269 -44.70 2.64 -17.61
N VAL A 270 -45.23 2.23 -16.44
CA VAL A 270 -44.57 1.21 -15.59
C VAL A 270 -44.24 -0.08 -16.34
N ARG A 271 -45.12 -0.51 -17.27
CA ARG A 271 -44.92 -1.70 -18.12
C ARG A 271 -43.77 -1.52 -19.15
N GLU A 272 -43.54 -0.33 -19.65
CA GLU A 272 -42.43 -0.04 -20.56
C GLU A 272 -41.08 0.02 -19.79
N ALA A 273 -41.09 0.54 -18.57
CA ALA A 273 -39.95 0.55 -17.70
C ALA A 273 -39.54 -0.88 -17.27
N ASP A 274 -40.47 -1.76 -17.03
CA ASP A 274 -40.23 -3.17 -16.70
C ASP A 274 -39.75 -3.97 -17.90
N ARG A 275 -40.31 -3.78 -19.09
CA ARG A 275 -39.79 -4.38 -20.34
C ARG A 275 -38.37 -3.90 -20.68
N GLU A 276 -38.05 -2.69 -20.35
CA GLU A 276 -36.71 -2.13 -20.56
C GLU A 276 -35.71 -2.59 -19.50
N ARG A 277 -36.14 -2.79 -18.24
CA ARG A 277 -35.41 -3.51 -17.22
C ARG A 277 -35.12 -4.97 -17.64
N GLU A 278 -36.10 -5.66 -18.18
CA GLU A 278 -35.88 -7.02 -18.71
C GLU A 278 -34.97 -7.05 -19.93
N ARG A 279 -35.06 -6.09 -20.87
CA ARG A 279 -34.13 -5.97 -22.00
C ARG A 279 -32.72 -5.63 -21.53
N ARG A 280 -32.56 -4.74 -20.55
CA ARG A 280 -31.26 -4.39 -19.92
C ARG A 280 -30.69 -5.59 -19.14
N SER A 281 -31.53 -6.39 -18.53
CA SER A 281 -31.14 -7.65 -17.89
C SER A 281 -30.63 -8.70 -18.91
N ARG A 282 -31.29 -8.78 -20.09
CA ARG A 282 -30.90 -9.70 -21.16
C ARG A 282 -29.64 -9.28 -21.94
N SER A 283 -29.25 -8.01 -21.89
CA SER A 283 -28.02 -7.50 -22.53
C SER A 283 -26.81 -7.48 -21.59
N ARG A 284 -26.95 -7.94 -20.38
CA ARG A 284 -25.87 -8.02 -19.41
C ARG A 284 -25.02 -9.23 -19.69
N ILE A 285 -23.71 -9.03 -19.84
CA ILE A 285 -22.76 -10.13 -19.84
C ILE A 285 -22.84 -10.78 -18.45
N TRP A 286 -23.25 -12.04 -18.45
CA TRP A 286 -23.37 -12.81 -17.23
C TRP A 286 -22.00 -13.20 -16.69
N THR A 287 -21.76 -12.98 -15.40
CA THR A 287 -20.55 -13.44 -14.73
C THR A 287 -20.82 -14.87 -14.22
N PRO A 288 -20.04 -15.86 -14.62
CA PRO A 288 -20.23 -17.25 -14.17
C PRO A 288 -19.99 -17.37 -12.66
N SER A 289 -20.69 -18.30 -12.02
CA SER A 289 -20.43 -18.65 -10.62
C SER A 289 -19.03 -19.24 -10.47
N ARG A 290 -18.47 -19.19 -9.26
CA ARG A 290 -17.15 -19.73 -8.99
C ARG A 290 -17.05 -21.24 -9.30
N ALA A 291 -18.11 -21.98 -8.99
CA ALA A 291 -18.19 -23.42 -9.33
C ALA A 291 -18.15 -23.65 -10.84
N GLU A 292 -18.87 -22.83 -11.63
CA GLU A 292 -18.85 -22.94 -13.09
C GLU A 292 -17.49 -22.54 -13.70
N VAL A 293 -16.78 -21.61 -13.08
CA VAL A 293 -15.41 -21.26 -13.49
C VAL A 293 -14.47 -22.46 -13.30
N ILE A 294 -14.52 -23.09 -12.12
CA ILE A 294 -13.65 -24.25 -11.83
C ILE A 294 -14.02 -25.46 -12.70
N ASP A 295 -15.32 -25.76 -12.85
CA ASP A 295 -15.80 -26.83 -13.74
C ASP A 295 -15.33 -26.61 -15.18
N ARG A 296 -15.37 -25.37 -15.66
CA ARG A 296 -14.85 -25.06 -16.99
C ARG A 296 -13.35 -25.31 -17.11
N LEU A 297 -12.56 -24.84 -16.12
CA LEU A 297 -11.10 -25.07 -16.12
C LEU A 297 -10.76 -26.55 -16.06
N ASP A 298 -11.54 -27.35 -15.34
CA ASP A 298 -11.37 -28.81 -15.29
C ASP A 298 -11.64 -29.46 -16.68
N ASN A 299 -12.78 -29.07 -17.29
CA ASN A 299 -13.14 -29.57 -18.62
C ASN A 299 -12.14 -29.20 -19.72
N GLU A 300 -11.46 -28.06 -19.60
CA GLU A 300 -10.41 -27.63 -20.54
C GLU A 300 -9.01 -28.13 -20.13
N GLY A 301 -8.90 -28.91 -19.05
CA GLY A 301 -7.64 -29.47 -18.56
C GLY A 301 -6.69 -28.41 -17.98
N LEU A 302 -7.23 -27.29 -17.50
CA LEU A 302 -6.47 -26.14 -17.00
C LEU A 302 -6.27 -26.13 -15.46
N LEU A 303 -6.60 -27.23 -14.78
CA LEU A 303 -6.29 -27.42 -13.35
C LEU A 303 -4.86 -27.99 -13.17
N PRO A 304 -4.20 -27.73 -12.03
CA PRO A 304 -4.68 -27.00 -10.85
C PRO A 304 -4.72 -25.49 -11.07
N ALA A 305 -5.66 -24.82 -10.41
CA ALA A 305 -5.88 -23.40 -10.54
C ALA A 305 -5.88 -22.68 -9.19
N ILE A 306 -5.37 -21.45 -9.17
CA ILE A 306 -5.48 -20.51 -8.08
C ILE A 306 -6.40 -19.36 -8.50
N THR A 307 -7.50 -19.17 -7.77
CA THR A 307 -8.42 -18.04 -7.97
C THR A 307 -8.18 -16.98 -6.91
N PHE A 308 -7.70 -15.81 -7.31
CA PHE A 308 -7.48 -14.70 -6.40
C PHE A 308 -8.77 -13.92 -6.17
N ILE A 309 -9.14 -13.86 -4.88
CA ILE A 309 -10.28 -13.10 -4.35
C ILE A 309 -9.74 -12.18 -3.27
N PHE A 310 -9.83 -10.85 -3.47
CA PHE A 310 -9.28 -9.87 -2.52
C PHE A 310 -10.15 -9.70 -1.26
N SER A 311 -10.66 -10.83 -0.74
CA SER A 311 -11.51 -10.89 0.46
C SER A 311 -11.41 -12.28 1.11
N ARG A 312 -11.08 -12.32 2.39
CA ARG A 312 -11.01 -13.58 3.17
C ARG A 312 -12.35 -14.29 3.20
N ALA A 313 -13.41 -13.56 3.59
CA ALA A 313 -14.77 -14.08 3.58
C ALA A 313 -15.22 -14.50 2.18
N GLY A 314 -14.70 -13.84 1.13
CA GLY A 314 -14.92 -14.22 -0.26
C GLY A 314 -14.28 -15.56 -0.61
N CYS A 315 -13.10 -15.88 -0.06
CA CYS A 315 -12.43 -17.17 -0.26
C CYS A 315 -13.21 -18.31 0.38
N GLU A 316 -13.65 -18.14 1.65
CA GLU A 316 -14.49 -19.12 2.35
C GLU A 316 -15.83 -19.32 1.64
N ALA A 317 -16.50 -18.23 1.28
CA ALA A 317 -17.74 -18.29 0.53
C ALA A 317 -17.61 -19.00 -0.84
N ALA A 318 -16.43 -18.92 -1.47
CA ALA A 318 -16.16 -19.59 -2.72
C ALA A 318 -16.07 -21.12 -2.54
N VAL A 319 -15.40 -21.58 -1.51
CA VAL A 319 -15.37 -23.01 -1.15
C VAL A 319 -16.80 -23.50 -0.89
N GLN A 320 -17.56 -22.81 -0.07
CA GLN A 320 -18.95 -23.17 0.24
C GLN A 320 -19.84 -23.22 -1.02
N GLN A 321 -19.71 -22.26 -1.93
CA GLN A 321 -20.43 -22.28 -3.20
C GLN A 321 -20.10 -23.52 -4.03
N CYS A 322 -18.83 -23.91 -4.09
CA CYS A 322 -18.40 -25.11 -4.81
C CYS A 322 -18.92 -26.39 -4.14
N LEU A 323 -18.91 -26.47 -2.80
CA LEU A 323 -19.46 -27.60 -2.05
C LEU A 323 -20.96 -27.75 -2.26
N HIS A 324 -21.73 -26.66 -2.18
CA HIS A 324 -23.17 -26.64 -2.43
C HIS A 324 -23.53 -26.97 -3.88
N ALA A 325 -22.69 -26.55 -4.84
CA ALA A 325 -22.85 -26.94 -6.25
C ALA A 325 -22.53 -28.42 -6.52
N GLY A 326 -22.04 -29.16 -5.52
CA GLY A 326 -21.71 -30.57 -5.64
C GLY A 326 -20.40 -30.85 -6.39
N LEU A 327 -19.53 -29.83 -6.58
CA LEU A 327 -18.28 -29.96 -7.31
C LEU A 327 -17.36 -30.98 -6.62
N ARG A 328 -16.79 -31.92 -7.38
CA ARG A 328 -15.85 -32.96 -6.93
C ARG A 328 -14.72 -33.10 -7.93
N LEU A 329 -13.52 -32.72 -7.59
CA LEU A 329 -12.33 -32.79 -8.43
C LEU A 329 -11.49 -34.05 -8.14
N ASN A 330 -11.66 -34.65 -6.94
CA ASN A 330 -10.94 -35.84 -6.52
C ASN A 330 -11.79 -37.11 -6.65
N LYS A 331 -11.11 -38.21 -7.01
CA LYS A 331 -11.63 -39.57 -6.95
C LYS A 331 -11.55 -40.12 -5.51
N GLU A 332 -12.21 -41.24 -5.22
CA GLU A 332 -12.29 -41.80 -3.86
C GLU A 332 -10.93 -42.13 -3.22
N GLU A 333 -9.99 -42.65 -4.01
CA GLU A 333 -8.63 -42.97 -3.56
C GLU A 333 -7.89 -41.72 -3.06
N ALA A 334 -7.95 -40.65 -3.84
CA ALA A 334 -7.34 -39.36 -3.45
C ALA A 334 -7.99 -38.78 -2.17
N ARG A 335 -9.29 -38.96 -1.99
CA ARG A 335 -10.00 -38.52 -0.77
C ARG A 335 -9.50 -39.21 0.47
N HIS A 336 -9.23 -40.53 0.39
CA HIS A 336 -8.67 -41.29 1.51
C HIS A 336 -7.29 -40.77 1.89
N THR A 337 -6.42 -40.57 0.91
CA THR A 337 -5.07 -40.04 1.12
C THR A 337 -5.12 -38.63 1.73
N VAL A 338 -6.02 -37.76 1.25
CA VAL A 338 -6.22 -36.42 1.85
C VAL A 338 -6.58 -36.53 3.33
N ARG A 339 -7.55 -37.39 3.67
CA ARG A 339 -7.98 -37.56 5.06
C ARG A 339 -6.84 -38.01 5.96
N GLU A 340 -6.07 -39.02 5.55
CA GLU A 340 -4.93 -39.52 6.31
C GLU A 340 -3.90 -38.41 6.61
N ILE A 341 -3.52 -37.64 5.58
CA ILE A 341 -2.57 -36.52 5.72
C ILE A 341 -3.13 -35.45 6.68
N VAL A 342 -4.40 -35.09 6.51
CA VAL A 342 -5.05 -34.07 7.36
C VAL A 342 -5.10 -34.51 8.80
N GLU A 343 -5.53 -35.74 9.06
CA GLU A 343 -5.61 -36.29 10.43
C GLU A 343 -4.24 -36.37 11.09
N GLU A 344 -3.20 -36.74 10.36
CA GLU A 344 -1.82 -36.77 10.87
C GLU A 344 -1.34 -35.37 11.23
N ARG A 345 -1.53 -34.39 10.32
CA ARG A 345 -1.07 -33.01 10.49
C ARG A 345 -1.83 -32.23 11.58
N THR A 346 -3.08 -32.60 11.82
CA THR A 346 -3.95 -31.93 12.80
C THR A 346 -4.10 -32.70 14.12
N ALA A 347 -3.37 -33.81 14.30
CA ALA A 347 -3.45 -34.64 15.48
C ALA A 347 -3.16 -33.89 16.80
N SER A 348 -2.39 -32.80 16.74
CA SER A 348 -2.07 -31.97 17.91
C SER A 348 -3.20 -31.02 18.31
N ILE A 349 -4.21 -30.79 17.45
CA ILE A 349 -5.31 -29.85 17.75
C ILE A 349 -6.33 -30.52 18.66
N PRO A 350 -6.71 -29.89 19.80
CA PRO A 350 -7.73 -30.45 20.69
C PRO A 350 -9.07 -30.67 19.97
N ARG A 351 -9.68 -31.80 20.23
CA ARG A 351 -10.97 -32.15 19.59
C ARG A 351 -12.09 -31.15 19.86
N GLU A 352 -12.06 -30.52 21.03
CA GLU A 352 -13.02 -29.47 21.42
C GLU A 352 -12.89 -28.19 20.56
N ASP A 353 -11.71 -27.91 20.04
CA ASP A 353 -11.46 -26.73 19.20
C ASP A 353 -11.81 -26.97 17.71
N LEU A 354 -11.86 -28.23 17.24
CA LEU A 354 -12.07 -28.55 15.82
C LEU A 354 -13.34 -27.93 15.24
N HIS A 355 -14.44 -27.98 16.01
CA HIS A 355 -15.74 -27.42 15.55
C HIS A 355 -15.64 -25.89 15.36
N VAL A 356 -15.03 -25.19 16.33
CA VAL A 356 -14.89 -23.73 16.31
C VAL A 356 -13.99 -23.27 15.16
N LEU A 357 -13.02 -24.12 14.80
CA LEU A 357 -12.08 -23.87 13.70
C LEU A 357 -12.65 -24.18 12.32
N GLY A 358 -13.90 -24.67 12.22
CA GLY A 358 -14.50 -25.06 10.96
C GLY A 358 -13.86 -26.28 10.30
N TYR A 359 -13.19 -27.13 11.09
CA TYR A 359 -12.39 -28.26 10.61
C TYR A 359 -13.16 -29.20 9.66
N TYR A 360 -14.38 -29.53 9.97
CA TYR A 360 -15.16 -30.54 9.20
C TYR A 360 -15.52 -30.03 7.80
N GLU A 361 -15.89 -28.78 7.67
CA GLU A 361 -16.18 -28.16 6.38
C GLU A 361 -14.90 -27.96 5.56
N TRP A 362 -13.82 -27.56 6.20
CA TRP A 362 -12.51 -27.43 5.60
C TRP A 362 -12.00 -28.79 5.09
N LEU A 363 -12.09 -29.85 5.89
CA LEU A 363 -11.74 -31.23 5.50
C LEU A 363 -12.57 -31.69 4.30
N GLU A 364 -13.91 -31.46 4.31
CA GLU A 364 -14.78 -31.81 3.19
C GLU A 364 -14.34 -31.12 1.89
N GLY A 365 -13.96 -29.85 1.97
CA GLY A 365 -13.38 -29.10 0.84
C GLY A 365 -12.13 -29.78 0.29
N LEU A 366 -11.17 -30.09 1.16
CA LEU A 366 -9.92 -30.74 0.79
C LEU A 366 -10.14 -32.12 0.15
N GLU A 367 -11.01 -32.93 0.72
CA GLU A 367 -11.38 -34.23 0.17
C GLU A 367 -11.95 -34.12 -1.25
N ARG A 368 -12.68 -33.04 -1.55
CA ARG A 368 -13.19 -32.76 -2.90
C ARG A 368 -12.17 -32.07 -3.82
N GLY A 369 -10.97 -31.77 -3.33
CA GLY A 369 -9.89 -31.12 -4.08
C GLY A 369 -10.00 -29.61 -4.15
N ILE A 370 -10.71 -28.95 -3.20
CA ILE A 370 -11.02 -27.53 -3.18
C ILE A 370 -10.61 -26.94 -1.83
N ALA A 371 -9.93 -25.81 -1.83
CA ALA A 371 -9.49 -25.16 -0.60
C ALA A 371 -9.58 -23.64 -0.67
N ALA A 372 -9.69 -22.98 0.51
CA ALA A 372 -9.35 -21.59 0.71
C ALA A 372 -7.91 -21.47 1.20
N HIS A 373 -7.24 -20.34 0.88
CA HIS A 373 -5.93 -20.01 1.44
C HIS A 373 -5.82 -18.49 1.68
N HIS A 374 -5.83 -18.08 2.94
CA HIS A 374 -5.74 -16.67 3.32
C HIS A 374 -5.17 -16.48 4.73
N ALA A 375 -4.77 -15.26 5.06
CA ALA A 375 -4.12 -14.92 6.32
C ALA A 375 -4.99 -15.15 7.58
N GLY A 376 -6.32 -15.30 7.43
CA GLY A 376 -7.24 -15.60 8.54
C GLY A 376 -7.33 -17.09 8.92
N MET A 377 -6.67 -17.98 8.17
CA MET A 377 -6.59 -19.40 8.49
C MET A 377 -5.47 -19.69 9.48
N LEU A 378 -5.62 -20.78 10.23
CA LEU A 378 -4.53 -21.29 11.07
C LEU A 378 -3.29 -21.61 10.21
N PRO A 379 -2.06 -21.37 10.71
CA PRO A 379 -0.84 -21.75 10.02
C PRO A 379 -0.84 -23.22 9.58
N THR A 380 -1.16 -24.14 10.48
CA THR A 380 -1.26 -25.58 10.20
C THR A 380 -2.23 -25.90 9.05
N PHE A 381 -3.37 -25.22 9.00
CA PHE A 381 -4.35 -25.43 7.91
C PHE A 381 -3.81 -24.94 6.57
N LYS A 382 -3.06 -23.82 6.55
CA LYS A 382 -2.42 -23.32 5.35
C LYS A 382 -1.35 -24.27 4.83
N GLU A 383 -0.48 -24.74 5.72
CA GLU A 383 0.59 -25.69 5.39
C GLU A 383 0.04 -27.00 4.80
N VAL A 384 -1.07 -27.51 5.36
CA VAL A 384 -1.77 -28.68 4.79
C VAL A 384 -2.30 -28.38 3.39
N VAL A 385 -2.94 -27.23 3.18
CA VAL A 385 -3.43 -26.84 1.83
C VAL A 385 -2.26 -26.76 0.84
N GLU A 386 -1.14 -26.16 1.26
CA GLU A 386 0.07 -26.01 0.44
C GLU A 386 0.66 -27.39 0.09
N GLU A 387 0.78 -28.29 1.05
CA GLU A 387 1.27 -29.66 0.85
C GLU A 387 0.38 -30.43 -0.12
N LEU A 388 -0.94 -30.43 0.11
CA LEU A 388 -1.90 -31.14 -0.74
C LEU A 388 -1.96 -30.56 -2.16
N PHE A 389 -1.78 -29.24 -2.31
CA PHE A 389 -1.72 -28.61 -3.62
C PHE A 389 -0.47 -29.01 -4.40
N VAL A 390 0.69 -29.02 -3.77
CA VAL A 390 1.95 -29.47 -4.40
C VAL A 390 1.88 -30.95 -4.79
N ARG A 391 1.19 -31.78 -3.99
CA ARG A 391 0.94 -33.21 -4.31
C ARG A 391 -0.16 -33.43 -5.37
N GLY A 392 -0.83 -32.36 -5.85
CA GLY A 392 -1.92 -32.42 -6.81
C GLY A 392 -3.23 -33.00 -6.26
N LEU A 393 -3.36 -33.12 -4.93
CA LEU A 393 -4.55 -33.58 -4.21
C LEU A 393 -5.57 -32.45 -4.01
N VAL A 394 -5.13 -31.20 -3.93
CA VAL A 394 -5.98 -30.00 -4.04
C VAL A 394 -5.75 -29.41 -5.41
N LYS A 395 -6.83 -29.20 -6.19
CA LYS A 395 -6.80 -28.78 -7.58
C LYS A 395 -7.35 -27.38 -7.81
N ALA A 396 -8.16 -26.86 -6.89
CA ALA A 396 -8.69 -25.49 -6.93
C ALA A 396 -8.49 -24.82 -5.58
N VAL A 397 -7.76 -23.68 -5.58
CA VAL A 397 -7.51 -22.87 -4.40
C VAL A 397 -8.08 -21.48 -4.59
N PHE A 398 -8.91 -21.01 -3.66
CA PHE A 398 -9.38 -19.64 -3.56
C PHE A 398 -8.51 -18.87 -2.57
N ALA A 399 -7.77 -17.87 -3.04
CA ALA A 399 -6.73 -17.24 -2.25
C ALA A 399 -6.84 -15.70 -2.23
N THR A 400 -6.29 -15.10 -1.17
CA THR A 400 -5.97 -13.67 -1.13
C THR A 400 -4.59 -13.42 -1.73
N GLU A 401 -4.25 -12.15 -1.97
CA GLU A 401 -2.95 -11.76 -2.55
C GLU A 401 -1.73 -12.27 -1.76
N THR A 402 -1.90 -12.56 -0.46
CA THR A 402 -0.82 -13.09 0.38
C THR A 402 -0.22 -14.40 -0.13
N LEU A 403 -0.98 -15.20 -0.88
CA LEU A 403 -0.46 -16.41 -1.52
C LEU A 403 0.52 -16.10 -2.67
N ALA A 404 0.36 -14.95 -3.33
CA ALA A 404 1.28 -14.53 -4.38
C ALA A 404 2.65 -14.13 -3.84
N LEU A 405 2.74 -13.84 -2.56
CA LEU A 405 3.91 -13.33 -1.89
C LEU A 405 4.79 -14.49 -1.37
N GLY A 406 5.58 -15.08 -2.27
CA GLY A 406 6.71 -15.92 -1.89
C GLY A 406 6.42 -17.41 -1.61
N ILE A 407 5.19 -17.87 -1.45
CA ILE A 407 4.87 -19.29 -1.24
C ILE A 407 5.05 -20.04 -2.58
N ASN A 408 5.78 -21.16 -2.56
CA ASN A 408 5.98 -21.97 -3.77
C ASN A 408 4.77 -22.87 -4.05
N MET A 409 3.70 -22.29 -4.52
CA MET A 409 2.50 -22.97 -5.01
C MET A 409 2.24 -22.58 -6.47
N PRO A 410 3.00 -23.11 -7.42
CA PRO A 410 2.76 -22.81 -8.82
C PRO A 410 1.56 -23.63 -9.32
N ALA A 411 0.66 -22.96 -10.03
CA ALA A 411 -0.53 -23.55 -10.64
C ALA A 411 -0.38 -23.64 -12.18
N ARG A 412 -1.19 -24.43 -12.84
CA ARG A 412 -1.31 -24.37 -14.30
C ARG A 412 -2.03 -23.07 -14.70
N SER A 413 -3.07 -22.71 -13.95
CA SER A 413 -3.87 -21.52 -14.23
C SER A 413 -4.02 -20.61 -13.01
N VAL A 414 -4.09 -19.32 -13.27
CA VAL A 414 -4.45 -18.29 -12.30
C VAL A 414 -5.69 -17.56 -12.76
N VAL A 415 -6.69 -17.42 -11.90
CA VAL A 415 -7.91 -16.66 -12.15
C VAL A 415 -7.94 -15.40 -11.29
N LEU A 416 -8.19 -14.24 -11.88
CA LEU A 416 -8.43 -12.98 -11.18
C LEU A 416 -9.92 -12.66 -11.22
N GLU A 417 -10.59 -12.74 -10.05
CA GLU A 417 -12.02 -12.46 -9.97
C GLU A 417 -12.32 -10.97 -10.17
N LYS A 418 -11.44 -10.09 -9.67
CA LYS A 418 -11.54 -8.63 -9.80
C LYS A 418 -10.15 -8.02 -10.02
N LEU A 419 -10.15 -6.81 -10.61
CA LEU A 419 -8.92 -6.01 -10.79
C LEU A 419 -8.84 -4.84 -9.80
N VAL A 420 -9.73 -4.80 -8.81
CA VAL A 420 -9.82 -3.77 -7.78
C VAL A 420 -9.71 -4.42 -6.42
N LYS A 421 -8.88 -3.87 -5.54
CA LYS A 421 -8.69 -4.34 -4.17
C LYS A 421 -8.77 -3.20 -3.15
N TRP A 422 -8.97 -3.55 -1.89
CA TRP A 422 -8.86 -2.61 -0.79
C TRP A 422 -7.39 -2.41 -0.41
N ASN A 423 -6.89 -1.18 -0.45
CA ASN A 423 -5.48 -0.86 -0.16
C ASN A 423 -5.21 -0.44 1.30
N GLY A 424 -6.21 -0.57 2.17
CA GLY A 424 -6.18 -0.09 3.56
C GLY A 424 -7.00 1.18 3.78
N GLU A 425 -7.16 2.02 2.74
CA GLU A 425 -7.88 3.30 2.80
C GLU A 425 -9.10 3.34 1.88
N GLN A 426 -8.93 2.81 0.66
CA GLN A 426 -9.98 2.84 -0.37
C GLN A 426 -9.86 1.66 -1.33
N HIS A 427 -10.89 1.46 -2.15
CA HIS A 427 -10.80 0.54 -3.28
C HIS A 427 -9.94 1.15 -4.39
N ALA A 428 -8.83 0.50 -4.74
CA ALA A 428 -7.89 0.90 -5.77
C ALA A 428 -7.68 -0.22 -6.80
N ASP A 429 -7.39 0.17 -8.04
CA ASP A 429 -7.00 -0.79 -9.07
C ASP A 429 -5.67 -1.46 -8.73
N ILE A 430 -5.52 -2.73 -9.09
CA ILE A 430 -4.26 -3.44 -8.94
C ILE A 430 -3.19 -2.82 -9.85
N THR A 431 -1.98 -2.75 -9.34
CA THR A 431 -0.83 -2.25 -10.09
C THR A 431 -0.29 -3.29 -11.07
N PRO A 432 0.46 -2.90 -12.11
CA PRO A 432 1.12 -3.86 -13.01
C PRO A 432 2.05 -4.85 -12.28
N GLY A 433 2.73 -4.40 -11.23
CA GLY A 433 3.58 -5.27 -10.40
C GLY A 433 2.77 -6.35 -9.70
N GLU A 434 1.66 -5.99 -9.06
CA GLU A 434 0.74 -6.93 -8.41
C GLU A 434 0.13 -7.90 -9.43
N TYR A 435 -0.31 -7.41 -10.59
CA TYR A 435 -0.81 -8.26 -11.66
C TYR A 435 0.24 -9.30 -12.09
N THR A 436 1.48 -8.87 -12.28
CA THR A 436 2.59 -9.74 -12.66
C THR A 436 2.92 -10.77 -11.57
N GLN A 437 2.90 -10.39 -10.30
CA GLN A 437 3.10 -11.30 -9.17
C GLN A 437 2.00 -12.36 -9.08
N LEU A 438 0.73 -11.95 -9.19
CA LEU A 438 -0.42 -12.83 -9.15
C LEU A 438 -0.38 -13.83 -10.30
N THR A 439 -0.29 -13.33 -11.54
CA THR A 439 -0.27 -14.16 -12.76
C THR A 439 1.04 -14.92 -12.93
N GLY A 440 2.10 -14.49 -12.29
CA GLY A 440 3.41 -15.15 -12.23
C GLY A 440 3.36 -16.55 -11.63
N ARG A 441 2.31 -16.90 -10.90
CA ARG A 441 2.08 -18.23 -10.34
C ARG A 441 1.57 -19.25 -11.37
N ALA A 442 1.12 -18.80 -12.54
CA ALA A 442 0.67 -19.70 -13.60
C ALA A 442 1.85 -20.32 -14.38
N GLY A 443 1.78 -21.61 -14.72
CA GLY A 443 2.80 -22.33 -15.46
C GLY A 443 3.90 -22.93 -14.57
N ARG A 444 3.86 -24.24 -14.35
CA ARG A 444 4.83 -24.99 -13.53
C ARG A 444 6.01 -25.41 -14.37
N ARG A 445 7.20 -24.90 -14.05
CA ARG A 445 8.43 -25.28 -14.76
C ARG A 445 8.69 -26.77 -14.68
N GLY A 446 9.01 -27.40 -15.81
CA GLY A 446 9.27 -28.84 -15.91
C GLY A 446 8.01 -29.72 -15.91
N ILE A 447 6.81 -29.16 -15.74
CA ILE A 447 5.53 -29.87 -15.73
C ILE A 447 4.60 -29.37 -16.81
N ASP A 448 4.39 -28.05 -16.90
CA ASP A 448 3.48 -27.43 -17.86
C ASP A 448 4.24 -26.88 -19.06
N ILE A 449 3.67 -27.05 -20.26
CA ILE A 449 4.20 -26.44 -21.48
C ILE A 449 3.84 -24.95 -21.53
N GLU A 450 2.69 -24.60 -20.97
CA GLU A 450 2.13 -23.26 -20.96
C GLU A 450 1.34 -23.00 -19.66
N GLY A 451 1.27 -21.75 -19.24
CA GLY A 451 0.46 -21.27 -18.13
C GLY A 451 -0.64 -20.33 -18.61
N HIS A 452 -1.72 -20.21 -17.83
CA HIS A 452 -2.90 -19.44 -18.20
C HIS A 452 -3.27 -18.45 -17.13
N ALA A 453 -3.43 -17.16 -17.50
CA ALA A 453 -4.00 -16.12 -16.66
C ALA A 453 -5.39 -15.76 -17.18
N VAL A 454 -6.41 -15.97 -16.37
CA VAL A 454 -7.81 -15.75 -16.72
C VAL A 454 -8.39 -14.63 -15.88
N VAL A 455 -8.87 -13.56 -16.50
CA VAL A 455 -9.57 -12.46 -15.82
C VAL A 455 -11.06 -12.61 -16.06
N LEU A 456 -11.86 -12.60 -14.99
CA LEU A 456 -13.32 -12.63 -15.12
C LEU A 456 -13.84 -11.27 -15.58
N TRP A 457 -14.72 -11.29 -16.58
CA TRP A 457 -15.36 -10.07 -17.08
C TRP A 457 -16.11 -9.35 -15.98
N GLN A 458 -15.78 -8.09 -15.79
CA GLN A 458 -16.44 -7.17 -14.86
C GLN A 458 -17.21 -6.10 -15.61
N ARG A 459 -18.28 -5.59 -15.01
CA ARG A 459 -19.02 -4.46 -15.57
C ARG A 459 -18.08 -3.25 -15.73
N ALA A 460 -18.14 -2.60 -16.89
CA ALA A 460 -17.29 -1.46 -17.27
C ALA A 460 -15.79 -1.80 -17.36
N MET A 461 -15.41 -3.08 -17.51
CA MET A 461 -14.02 -3.46 -17.77
C MET A 461 -13.54 -2.81 -19.07
N ASP A 462 -12.33 -2.26 -19.03
CA ASP A 462 -11.62 -1.78 -20.21
C ASP A 462 -10.57 -2.82 -20.61
N PRO A 463 -10.78 -3.55 -21.74
CA PRO A 463 -9.79 -4.50 -22.23
C PRO A 463 -8.46 -3.86 -22.60
N GLY A 464 -8.44 -2.58 -22.97
CA GLY A 464 -7.22 -1.82 -23.23
C GLY A 464 -6.40 -1.59 -21.95
N ALA A 465 -7.05 -1.22 -20.86
CA ALA A 465 -6.41 -1.09 -19.57
C ALA A 465 -5.87 -2.44 -19.05
N LEU A 466 -6.65 -3.52 -19.20
CA LEU A 466 -6.20 -4.88 -18.87
C LEU A 466 -4.98 -5.29 -19.71
N ALA A 467 -4.98 -5.00 -21.01
CA ALA A 467 -3.85 -5.27 -21.89
C ALA A 467 -2.59 -4.47 -21.45
N GLY A 468 -2.79 -3.24 -20.98
CA GLY A 468 -1.72 -2.43 -20.36
C GLY A 468 -1.13 -3.11 -19.12
N LEU A 469 -1.97 -3.63 -18.20
CA LEU A 469 -1.52 -4.38 -17.04
C LEU A 469 -0.75 -5.65 -17.45
N ALA A 470 -1.29 -6.43 -18.38
CA ALA A 470 -0.70 -7.67 -18.87
C ALA A 470 0.58 -7.47 -19.71
N GLY A 471 0.70 -6.33 -20.38
CA GLY A 471 1.85 -5.93 -21.18
C GLY A 471 3.00 -5.35 -20.37
N THR A 472 2.73 -4.80 -19.21
CA THR A 472 3.75 -4.19 -18.33
C THR A 472 4.35 -5.26 -17.43
N ARG A 473 5.52 -5.80 -17.84
CA ARG A 473 6.20 -6.91 -17.13
C ARG A 473 7.08 -6.44 -15.98
N THR A 474 7.37 -5.16 -15.90
CA THR A 474 8.29 -4.59 -14.93
C THR A 474 7.64 -3.42 -14.19
N TYR A 475 8.00 -3.23 -12.93
CA TYR A 475 7.56 -2.11 -12.10
C TYR A 475 8.77 -1.49 -11.39
N PRO A 476 8.75 -0.17 -11.09
CA PRO A 476 9.89 0.47 -10.44
C PRO A 476 9.99 0.05 -8.97
N LEU A 477 11.17 -0.37 -8.56
CA LEU A 477 11.53 -0.56 -7.17
C LEU A 477 11.68 0.82 -6.51
N ARG A 478 10.89 1.09 -5.48
CA ARG A 478 10.94 2.33 -4.73
C ARG A 478 11.28 2.04 -3.29
N SER A 479 12.19 2.78 -2.73
CA SER A 479 12.50 2.68 -1.31
C SER A 479 11.33 3.11 -0.44
N SER A 480 11.09 2.34 0.62
CA SER A 480 10.18 2.68 1.74
C SER A 480 10.97 3.06 3.01
N PHE A 481 12.28 3.19 2.91
CA PHE A 481 13.18 3.39 4.04
C PHE A 481 12.91 4.69 4.79
N ARG A 482 12.82 4.59 6.12
CA ARG A 482 12.64 5.72 7.05
C ARG A 482 13.34 5.40 8.36
N PRO A 483 14.05 6.38 8.96
CA PRO A 483 14.64 6.20 10.28
C PRO A 483 13.55 5.97 11.34
N SER A 484 13.74 4.96 12.22
CA SER A 484 12.92 4.72 13.39
C SER A 484 13.68 5.09 14.67
N TYR A 485 12.98 5.15 15.81
CA TYR A 485 13.60 5.49 17.10
C TYR A 485 14.59 4.41 17.55
N ASN A 486 14.19 3.14 17.45
CA ASN A 486 15.06 2.00 17.73
C ASN A 486 16.32 2.01 16.86
N MET A 487 16.15 2.20 15.54
CA MET A 487 17.26 2.31 14.59
C MET A 487 18.23 3.44 15.00
N ALA A 488 17.70 4.62 15.30
CA ALA A 488 18.53 5.78 15.63
C ALA A 488 19.38 5.52 16.87
N VAL A 489 18.81 4.91 17.91
CA VAL A 489 19.57 4.55 19.14
C VAL A 489 20.63 3.50 18.84
N ASN A 490 20.29 2.43 18.11
CA ASN A 490 21.25 1.38 17.75
C ASN A 490 22.41 1.92 16.92
N LEU A 491 22.12 2.76 15.92
CA LEU A 491 23.14 3.38 15.09
C LEU A 491 24.09 4.29 15.89
N VAL A 492 23.51 5.16 16.70
CA VAL A 492 24.32 6.09 17.53
C VAL A 492 25.19 5.31 18.51
N GLN A 493 24.66 4.26 19.12
CA GLN A 493 25.42 3.40 20.04
C GLN A 493 26.60 2.69 19.37
N GLN A 494 26.45 2.27 18.10
CA GLN A 494 27.51 1.52 17.40
C GLN A 494 28.52 2.43 16.71
N PHE A 495 28.08 3.54 16.13
CA PHE A 495 28.90 4.33 15.20
C PHE A 495 29.05 5.81 15.62
N GLY A 496 28.32 6.27 16.64
CA GLY A 496 28.19 7.68 16.96
C GLY A 496 27.30 8.42 15.95
N ARG A 497 26.84 9.62 16.29
CA ARG A 497 25.88 10.41 15.48
C ARG A 497 26.38 10.70 14.07
N ARG A 498 27.64 11.16 13.94
CA ARG A 498 28.20 11.58 12.64
C ARG A 498 28.22 10.41 11.65
N ARG A 499 28.79 9.28 12.08
CA ARG A 499 28.89 8.09 11.21
C ARG A 499 27.53 7.48 10.88
N SER A 500 26.60 7.50 11.83
CA SER A 500 25.22 7.05 11.63
C SER A 500 24.51 7.89 10.56
N ARG A 501 24.71 9.22 10.61
CA ARG A 501 24.16 10.12 9.59
C ARG A 501 24.75 9.82 8.20
N GLU A 502 26.07 9.66 8.10
CA GLU A 502 26.76 9.28 6.88
C GLU A 502 26.21 7.96 6.30
N LEU A 503 26.02 6.94 7.16
CA LEU A 503 25.45 5.65 6.76
C LEU A 503 24.01 5.80 6.22
N LEU A 504 23.18 6.59 6.85
CA LEU A 504 21.79 6.81 6.41
C LEU A 504 21.72 7.58 5.08
N GLU A 505 22.71 8.44 4.82
CA GLU A 505 22.87 9.14 3.53
C GLU A 505 23.22 8.16 2.39
N THR A 506 23.75 6.98 2.68
CA THR A 506 23.98 5.93 1.68
C THR A 506 22.76 5.04 1.38
N SER A 507 21.59 5.30 2.00
CA SER A 507 20.37 4.52 1.77
C SER A 507 19.88 4.64 0.32
N PHE A 508 19.17 3.62 -0.17
CA PHE A 508 18.53 3.66 -1.50
C PHE A 508 17.49 4.77 -1.58
N ALA A 509 16.78 5.04 -0.48
CA ALA A 509 15.88 6.19 -0.39
C ALA A 509 16.60 7.50 -0.71
N GLN A 510 17.78 7.73 -0.14
CA GLN A 510 18.56 8.93 -0.39
C GLN A 510 19.15 8.91 -1.80
N PHE A 511 19.67 7.77 -2.27
CA PHE A 511 20.18 7.60 -3.64
C PHE A 511 19.10 7.95 -4.69
N GLN A 512 17.87 7.47 -4.52
CA GLN A 512 16.75 7.82 -5.40
C GLN A 512 16.37 9.31 -5.29
N ALA A 513 16.39 9.88 -4.10
CA ALA A 513 16.15 11.30 -3.90
C ALA A 513 17.20 12.14 -4.64
N ASP A 514 18.46 11.83 -4.51
CA ASP A 514 19.59 12.54 -5.14
C ASP A 514 19.53 12.42 -6.67
N LYS A 515 19.28 11.23 -7.20
CA LYS A 515 19.10 11.02 -8.64
C LYS A 515 17.95 11.86 -9.21
N SER A 516 16.85 11.99 -8.45
CA SER A 516 15.71 12.85 -8.81
C SER A 516 16.08 14.35 -8.79
N VAL A 517 17.01 14.75 -7.93
CA VAL A 517 17.51 16.14 -7.82
C VAL A 517 18.36 16.52 -9.02
N VAL A 518 19.17 15.62 -9.55
CA VAL A 518 20.02 15.89 -10.75
C VAL A 518 19.17 16.34 -11.95
N GLY A 519 18.02 15.68 -12.17
CA GLY A 519 17.07 16.07 -13.23
C GLY A 519 16.47 17.45 -13.02
N ILE A 520 16.12 17.79 -11.76
CA ILE A 520 15.60 19.09 -11.39
C ILE A 520 16.69 20.18 -11.49
N SER A 521 17.92 19.89 -11.08
CA SER A 521 19.06 20.82 -11.16
C SER A 521 19.38 21.20 -12.61
N LYS A 522 19.34 20.23 -13.54
CA LYS A 522 19.47 20.53 -14.97
C LYS A 522 18.36 21.45 -15.48
N GLN A 523 17.13 21.27 -14.97
CA GLN A 523 16.03 22.16 -15.33
C GLN A 523 16.19 23.55 -14.73
N VAL A 524 16.69 23.67 -13.49
CA VAL A 524 17.04 24.94 -12.85
C VAL A 524 18.08 25.67 -13.69
N GLN A 525 19.18 25.00 -14.04
CA GLN A 525 20.23 25.59 -14.88
C GLN A 525 19.69 26.10 -16.23
N LYS A 526 18.87 25.31 -16.91
CA LYS A 526 18.23 25.73 -18.16
C LYS A 526 17.30 26.92 -17.96
N ASN A 527 16.60 26.95 -16.84
CA ASN A 527 15.75 28.08 -16.49
C ASN A 527 16.57 29.35 -16.21
N GLU A 528 17.72 29.23 -15.51
CA GLU A 528 18.64 30.33 -15.24
C GLU A 528 19.18 30.96 -16.53
N GLU A 529 19.58 30.14 -17.51
CA GLU A 529 19.95 30.61 -18.85
C GLU A 529 18.80 31.38 -19.52
N GLY A 530 17.57 30.85 -19.39
CA GLY A 530 16.36 31.53 -19.91
C GLY A 530 16.06 32.85 -19.19
N ILE A 531 16.24 32.88 -17.85
CA ILE A 531 16.06 34.07 -17.02
C ILE A 531 17.01 35.20 -17.47
N GLU A 532 18.29 34.85 -17.71
CA GLU A 532 19.29 35.83 -18.19
C GLU A 532 18.91 36.37 -19.57
N GLY A 533 18.49 35.52 -20.51
CA GLY A 533 18.01 35.99 -21.83
C GLY A 533 16.77 36.89 -21.73
N TYR A 534 15.85 36.62 -20.78
CA TYR A 534 14.71 37.50 -20.56
C TYR A 534 15.10 38.82 -19.89
N ARG A 535 16.13 38.81 -19.04
CA ARG A 535 16.69 40.00 -18.40
C ARG A 535 17.32 40.93 -19.48
N GLU A 536 18.08 40.35 -20.39
CA GLU A 536 18.60 41.10 -21.51
C GLU A 536 17.48 41.71 -22.39
N GLY A 537 16.45 40.89 -22.70
CA GLY A 537 15.31 41.31 -23.51
C GLY A 537 14.44 42.44 -22.91
N MET A 538 14.45 42.61 -21.59
CA MET A 538 13.72 43.67 -20.90
C MET A 538 14.57 44.90 -20.58
N THR A 539 15.85 44.94 -21.00
CA THR A 539 16.74 46.09 -20.77
C THR A 539 16.18 47.35 -21.46
N CYS A 540 15.98 48.41 -20.71
CA CYS A 540 15.42 49.64 -21.19
C CYS A 540 16.47 50.76 -21.17
N HIS A 541 16.59 51.51 -22.27
CA HIS A 541 17.58 52.65 -22.41
C HIS A 541 17.22 53.84 -21.53
N LEU A 542 16.00 53.94 -20.97
CA LEU A 542 15.56 55.03 -20.11
C LEU A 542 15.76 54.78 -18.61
N GLY A 543 15.97 53.56 -18.21
CA GLY A 543 16.15 53.22 -16.80
C GLY A 543 15.98 51.74 -16.48
N ASP A 544 15.91 51.38 -15.19
CA ASP A 544 15.72 49.99 -14.72
C ASP A 544 14.29 49.52 -14.97
N PHE A 545 14.13 48.68 -15.98
CA PHE A 545 12.81 48.11 -16.30
C PHE A 545 12.35 47.03 -15.31
N GLU A 546 13.25 46.40 -14.60
CA GLU A 546 12.91 45.42 -13.57
C GLU A 546 12.18 46.08 -12.41
N GLU A 547 12.63 47.28 -12.01
CA GLU A 547 11.95 48.10 -10.99
C GLU A 547 10.55 48.53 -11.47
N TYR A 548 10.45 48.97 -12.73
CA TYR A 548 9.16 49.31 -13.33
C TYR A 548 8.17 48.13 -13.38
N ALA A 549 8.65 46.94 -13.75
CA ALA A 549 7.86 45.75 -13.81
C ALA A 549 7.41 45.29 -12.39
N ARG A 550 8.28 45.43 -11.35
CA ARG A 550 7.91 45.19 -9.95
C ARG A 550 6.77 46.11 -9.49
N LEU A 551 6.80 47.39 -9.78
CA LEU A 551 5.74 48.35 -9.47
C LEU A 551 4.42 47.98 -10.18
N ARG A 552 4.52 47.64 -11.48
CA ARG A 552 3.36 47.20 -12.28
C ARG A 552 2.69 45.95 -11.72
N ARG A 553 3.50 45.02 -11.23
CA ARG A 553 3.03 43.79 -10.59
C ARG A 553 2.39 44.06 -9.24
N ALA A 554 3.04 44.83 -8.38
CA ALA A 554 2.52 45.18 -7.05
C ALA A 554 1.15 45.86 -7.18
N LEU A 555 0.97 46.71 -8.16
CA LEU A 555 -0.32 47.33 -8.48
C LEU A 555 -1.38 46.30 -8.86
N LYS A 556 -1.07 45.36 -9.77
CA LYS A 556 -1.96 44.29 -10.23
C LYS A 556 -2.32 43.32 -9.10
N ASP A 557 -1.36 42.96 -8.29
CA ASP A 557 -1.56 42.02 -7.15
C ASP A 557 -2.45 42.68 -6.09
N ARG A 558 -2.26 43.98 -5.78
CA ARG A 558 -3.11 44.70 -4.84
C ARG A 558 -4.52 44.88 -5.36
N GLU A 559 -4.71 45.19 -6.66
CA GLU A 559 -6.01 45.26 -7.32
C GLU A 559 -6.73 43.87 -7.26
N THR A 560 -5.99 42.81 -7.49
CA THR A 560 -6.51 41.42 -7.47
C THR A 560 -6.89 41.00 -6.03
N GLU A 561 -6.07 41.35 -5.04
CA GLU A 561 -6.35 41.08 -3.64
C GLU A 561 -7.63 41.77 -3.16
N LEU A 562 -7.79 43.05 -3.46
CA LEU A 562 -9.00 43.80 -3.13
C LEU A 562 -10.25 43.25 -3.86
N ALA A 563 -10.10 42.83 -5.11
CA ALA A 563 -11.18 42.17 -5.85
C ALA A 563 -11.59 40.84 -5.18
N LYS A 564 -10.62 40.02 -4.72
CA LYS A 564 -10.87 38.78 -3.97
C LYS A 564 -11.53 39.06 -2.63
N GLN A 565 -11.03 40.04 -1.86
CA GLN A 565 -11.61 40.43 -0.58
C GLN A 565 -13.05 40.96 -0.73
N GLY A 566 -13.30 41.79 -1.75
CA GLY A 566 -14.64 42.27 -2.09
C GLY A 566 -15.61 41.13 -2.47
N THR A 567 -15.10 40.11 -3.18
CA THR A 567 -15.87 38.92 -3.53
C THR A 567 -16.14 38.08 -2.29
N ALA A 568 -15.14 37.82 -1.47
CA ALA A 568 -15.28 37.06 -0.21
C ALA A 568 -16.26 37.74 0.78
N GLN A 569 -16.19 39.05 0.91
CA GLN A 569 -17.13 39.81 1.74
C GLN A 569 -18.57 39.70 1.23
N LYS A 570 -18.79 39.75 -0.08
CA LYS A 570 -20.12 39.54 -0.68
C LYS A 570 -20.63 38.14 -0.43
N TRP A 571 -19.78 37.13 -0.57
CA TRP A 571 -20.14 35.75 -0.27
C TRP A 571 -20.47 35.52 1.21
N ALA A 572 -19.68 36.09 2.12
CA ALA A 572 -19.94 36.01 3.54
C ALA A 572 -21.26 36.72 3.92
N ALA A 573 -21.52 37.88 3.34
CA ALA A 573 -22.76 38.61 3.54
C ALA A 573 -23.99 37.85 2.98
N ALA A 574 -23.85 37.21 1.81
CA ALA A 574 -24.89 36.37 1.23
C ALA A 574 -25.17 35.12 2.10
N ALA A 575 -24.13 34.45 2.58
CA ALA A 575 -24.27 33.30 3.49
C ALA A 575 -24.96 33.69 4.79
N SER A 576 -24.56 34.82 5.40
CA SER A 576 -25.19 35.35 6.63
C SER A 576 -26.65 35.78 6.40
N ALA A 577 -27.00 36.25 5.20
CA ALA A 577 -28.37 36.54 4.83
C ALA A 577 -29.23 35.26 4.72
N LEU A 578 -28.67 34.19 4.14
CA LEU A 578 -29.33 32.89 4.03
C LEU A 578 -29.60 32.24 5.40
N GLU A 579 -28.70 32.43 6.37
CA GLU A 579 -28.88 31.95 7.75
C GLU A 579 -30.08 32.61 8.48
N LYS A 580 -30.46 33.78 8.07
CA LYS A 580 -31.56 34.53 8.70
C LYS A 580 -32.95 34.15 8.14
N LEU A 581 -32.97 33.38 7.06
CA LEU A 581 -34.25 32.95 6.44
C LEU A 581 -35.03 31.99 7.35
N LYS A 582 -36.37 32.11 7.31
CA LYS A 582 -37.31 31.28 8.05
C LYS A 582 -38.24 30.53 7.09
N THR A 583 -38.76 29.44 7.56
CA THR A 583 -39.84 28.73 6.85
C THR A 583 -41.05 29.65 6.63
N GLY A 584 -41.46 29.79 5.40
CA GLY A 584 -42.55 30.71 5.02
C GLY A 584 -42.10 32.04 4.45
N ASP A 585 -40.79 32.34 4.44
CA ASP A 585 -40.30 33.56 3.81
C ASP A 585 -40.41 33.50 2.29
N VAL A 586 -40.83 34.61 1.70
CA VAL A 586 -40.85 34.81 0.24
C VAL A 586 -39.58 35.56 -0.11
N ILE A 587 -38.76 34.99 -0.97
CA ILE A 587 -37.49 35.53 -1.38
C ILE A 587 -37.42 35.68 -2.91
N HIS A 588 -36.49 36.53 -3.38
CA HIS A 588 -36.14 36.60 -4.78
C HIS A 588 -34.77 35.94 -5.01
N VAL A 589 -34.73 34.87 -5.83
CA VAL A 589 -33.50 34.21 -6.27
C VAL A 589 -32.91 35.02 -7.40
N PRO A 590 -31.71 35.61 -7.23
CA PRO A 590 -31.20 36.61 -8.16
C PRO A 590 -30.65 36.03 -9.47
N THR A 591 -30.13 34.81 -9.47
CA THR A 591 -29.45 34.19 -10.60
C THR A 591 -29.75 32.70 -10.72
N GLY A 592 -29.38 32.12 -11.84
CA GLY A 592 -29.47 30.68 -12.09
C GLY A 592 -30.78 30.24 -12.74
N LYS A 593 -30.92 28.92 -12.92
CA LYS A 593 -32.10 28.29 -13.57
C LYS A 593 -33.43 28.53 -12.82
N PHE A 594 -33.35 28.90 -11.55
CA PHE A 594 -34.48 29.09 -10.65
C PHE A 594 -34.64 30.55 -10.21
N ALA A 595 -34.02 31.48 -10.97
CA ALA A 595 -34.15 32.94 -10.73
C ALA A 595 -35.63 33.35 -10.71
N GLY A 596 -36.00 34.21 -9.74
CA GLY A 596 -37.35 34.72 -9.55
C GLY A 596 -37.86 34.50 -8.13
N LEU A 597 -39.15 34.66 -7.91
CA LEU A 597 -39.77 34.54 -6.61
C LEU A 597 -39.87 33.10 -6.18
N ALA A 598 -39.49 32.86 -4.92
CA ALA A 598 -39.51 31.55 -4.29
C ALA A 598 -39.94 31.63 -2.83
N LEU A 599 -40.65 30.62 -2.37
CA LEU A 599 -41.10 30.43 -0.97
C LEU A 599 -40.15 29.46 -0.26
N VAL A 600 -39.61 29.85 0.86
CA VAL A 600 -38.73 28.99 1.68
C VAL A 600 -39.57 27.96 2.43
N LEU A 601 -39.39 26.68 2.10
CA LEU A 601 -40.04 25.55 2.74
C LEU A 601 -39.24 25.06 3.94
N ASP A 602 -37.88 25.11 3.83
CA ASP A 602 -36.91 24.74 4.87
C ASP A 602 -35.68 25.61 4.68
N PRO A 603 -35.22 26.38 5.68
CA PRO A 603 -34.05 27.25 5.54
C PRO A 603 -32.73 26.50 5.35
N GLY A 604 -32.70 25.17 5.58
CA GLY A 604 -31.53 24.35 5.36
C GLY A 604 -30.34 24.65 6.28
N ILE A 605 -30.61 25.20 7.45
CA ILE A 605 -29.62 25.42 8.50
C ILE A 605 -29.39 24.06 9.17
N PRO A 606 -28.14 23.58 9.31
CA PRO A 606 -27.86 22.36 10.05
C PRO A 606 -28.38 22.52 11.48
N ALA A 607 -29.32 21.66 11.91
CA ALA A 607 -29.80 21.63 13.28
C ALA A 607 -28.63 21.19 14.19
N GLY A 608 -28.16 22.09 15.08
CA GLY A 608 -27.44 21.72 16.27
C GLY A 608 -25.92 21.79 16.24
N ARG A 609 -25.37 22.91 16.66
CA ARG A 609 -24.22 22.91 17.54
C ARG A 609 -24.64 22.32 18.90
N ALA A 610 -24.68 21.01 19.01
CA ALA A 610 -24.70 20.31 20.30
C ALA A 610 -23.98 18.98 20.12
N ASN A 611 -22.81 18.91 20.73
CA ASN A 611 -21.87 17.80 20.85
C ASN A 611 -20.68 17.83 19.87
N GLY A 612 -19.57 18.24 20.45
CA GLY A 612 -18.22 18.32 20.03
C GLY A 612 -17.63 17.14 19.22
N HIS A 613 -18.08 16.95 17.98
CA HIS A 613 -17.35 16.14 17.03
C HIS A 613 -16.97 17.03 15.86
N ARG A 614 -15.67 17.25 15.70
CA ARG A 614 -15.04 17.81 14.51
C ARG A 614 -15.27 16.81 13.37
N GLY A 615 -16.39 16.93 12.68
CA GLY A 615 -16.67 16.24 11.43
C GLY A 615 -16.69 17.27 10.33
N PHE A 616 -15.85 17.12 9.34
CA PHE A 616 -15.80 17.73 8.02
C PHE A 616 -16.58 19.04 7.86
N GLU A 617 -15.86 20.17 7.85
CA GLU A 617 -16.39 21.44 7.39
C GLU A 617 -16.86 21.28 5.93
N HIS A 618 -18.17 21.12 5.75
CA HIS A 618 -18.76 21.35 4.46
C HIS A 618 -18.57 22.83 4.12
N GLN A 619 -17.70 23.13 3.18
CA GLN A 619 -17.44 24.48 2.61
C GLN A 619 -18.69 25.09 1.94
N ASP A 620 -19.83 24.42 1.92
CA ASP A 620 -21.08 24.84 1.34
C ASP A 620 -22.02 25.34 2.45
N GLY A 621 -22.22 26.66 2.54
CA GLY A 621 -23.13 27.32 3.47
C GLY A 621 -24.60 26.83 3.41
N PRO A 622 -25.55 27.53 4.06
CA PRO A 622 -26.95 27.12 4.14
C PRO A 622 -27.56 26.81 2.76
N ARG A 623 -28.30 25.72 2.65
CA ARG A 623 -28.93 25.26 1.41
C ARG A 623 -30.46 25.24 1.56
N PRO A 624 -31.17 26.38 1.37
CA PRO A 624 -32.60 26.44 1.56
C PRO A 624 -33.35 25.59 0.52
N LEU A 625 -34.37 24.86 1.01
CA LEU A 625 -35.33 24.18 0.17
C LEU A 625 -36.45 25.18 -0.15
N VAL A 626 -36.67 25.47 -1.43
CA VAL A 626 -37.66 26.45 -1.85
C VAL A 626 -38.69 25.88 -2.84
N LEU A 627 -39.88 26.46 -2.87
CA LEU A 627 -40.88 26.29 -3.91
C LEU A 627 -40.84 27.53 -4.83
N THR A 628 -40.51 27.36 -6.07
CA THR A 628 -40.46 28.46 -7.07
C THR A 628 -41.87 28.79 -7.57
N SER A 629 -42.03 30.01 -8.09
CA SER A 629 -43.26 30.42 -8.81
C SER A 629 -43.62 29.49 -9.97
N GLU A 630 -42.66 28.72 -10.52
CA GLU A 630 -42.86 27.71 -11.58
C GLU A 630 -43.19 26.30 -11.06
N ARG A 631 -43.63 26.17 -9.82
CA ARG A 631 -44.09 24.92 -9.18
C ARG A 631 -43.00 23.88 -8.93
N GLN A 632 -41.69 24.28 -8.92
CA GLN A 632 -40.59 23.40 -8.67
C GLN A 632 -40.16 23.50 -7.20
N VAL A 633 -39.96 22.36 -6.56
CA VAL A 633 -39.36 22.28 -5.22
C VAL A 633 -37.88 21.90 -5.41
N LYS A 634 -36.98 22.78 -4.99
CA LYS A 634 -35.52 22.58 -5.14
C LYS A 634 -34.78 23.09 -3.92
N ARG A 635 -33.70 22.40 -3.62
CA ARG A 635 -32.69 22.88 -2.67
C ARG A 635 -31.67 23.68 -3.44
N LEU A 636 -31.54 24.98 -3.12
CA LEU A 636 -30.65 25.91 -3.80
C LEU A 636 -29.27 25.89 -3.16
N ALA A 637 -28.22 26.13 -3.94
CA ALA A 637 -26.85 26.25 -3.49
C ALA A 637 -26.48 27.71 -3.23
N SER A 638 -25.43 27.94 -2.47
CA SER A 638 -24.89 29.29 -2.18
C SER A 638 -24.55 30.08 -3.45
N MET A 639 -24.15 29.38 -4.52
CA MET A 639 -23.86 30.01 -5.83
C MET A 639 -25.07 30.62 -6.53
N ASP A 640 -26.29 30.23 -6.15
CA ASP A 640 -27.52 30.83 -6.68
C ASP A 640 -27.79 32.21 -6.05
N PHE A 641 -27.04 32.58 -5.00
CA PHE A 641 -27.16 33.81 -4.24
C PHE A 641 -25.85 34.63 -4.22
N PRO A 642 -25.42 35.22 -5.33
CA PRO A 642 -24.18 36.00 -5.40
C PRO A 642 -24.26 37.34 -4.65
N VAL A 643 -25.44 37.70 -4.15
CA VAL A 643 -25.73 38.87 -3.34
C VAL A 643 -26.63 38.48 -2.14
N PRO A 644 -26.55 39.22 -1.01
CA PRO A 644 -27.44 38.97 0.12
C PRO A 644 -28.90 38.98 -0.27
N VAL A 645 -29.66 38.01 0.21
CA VAL A 645 -31.10 37.88 -0.01
C VAL A 645 -31.84 38.26 1.25
N GLU A 646 -32.94 38.99 1.08
CA GLU A 646 -33.84 39.37 2.16
C GLU A 646 -35.23 38.77 1.93
N ALA A 647 -35.94 38.52 3.03
CA ALA A 647 -37.33 38.10 2.95
C ALA A 647 -38.16 39.31 2.50
N LEU A 648 -38.77 39.19 1.30
CA LEU A 648 -39.60 40.25 0.73
C LEU A 648 -40.98 40.27 1.37
N ASP A 649 -41.47 39.11 1.82
CA ASP A 649 -42.75 38.94 2.49
C ASP A 649 -42.77 37.58 3.20
N THR A 650 -43.81 37.27 3.94
CA THR A 650 -44.02 35.97 4.58
C THR A 650 -45.32 35.35 4.17
N MET A 651 -45.37 34.03 3.97
CA MET A 651 -46.57 33.30 3.61
C MET A 651 -46.71 32.04 4.46
N ARG A 652 -47.92 31.82 4.98
CA ARG A 652 -48.20 30.63 5.78
C ARG A 652 -48.27 29.38 4.90
N ILE A 653 -47.45 28.38 5.19
CA ILE A 653 -47.52 27.09 4.55
C ILE A 653 -48.59 26.24 5.23
N PRO A 654 -49.60 25.71 4.48
CA PRO A 654 -50.63 24.84 5.06
C PRO A 654 -49.99 23.58 5.68
N LYS A 655 -50.50 23.15 6.83
CA LYS A 655 -50.03 21.93 7.49
C LYS A 655 -50.17 20.65 6.62
N SER A 656 -51.13 20.67 5.67
CA SER A 656 -51.37 19.60 4.71
C SER A 656 -50.48 19.66 3.46
N PHE A 657 -49.58 20.61 3.35
CA PHE A 657 -48.71 20.77 2.19
C PHE A 657 -47.75 19.58 2.05
N ASN A 658 -47.83 18.90 0.89
CA ASN A 658 -46.94 17.83 0.56
C ASN A 658 -46.03 18.21 -0.64
N PRO A 659 -44.72 18.37 -0.46
CA PRO A 659 -43.79 18.76 -1.54
C PRO A 659 -43.75 17.78 -2.72
N ARG A 660 -44.13 16.52 -2.50
CA ARG A 660 -44.20 15.47 -3.53
C ARG A 660 -45.48 15.50 -4.35
N SER A 661 -46.55 16.09 -3.83
CA SER A 661 -47.88 16.18 -4.50
C SER A 661 -47.88 17.29 -5.57
N PRO A 662 -48.15 16.97 -6.85
CA PRO A 662 -48.25 17.98 -7.92
C PRO A 662 -49.34 19.00 -7.69
N GLN A 663 -50.45 18.58 -7.03
CA GLN A 663 -51.61 19.45 -6.73
C GLN A 663 -51.22 20.46 -5.65
N SER A 664 -50.65 19.98 -4.52
CA SER A 664 -50.20 20.84 -3.41
C SER A 664 -49.20 21.90 -3.88
N ARG A 665 -48.27 21.50 -4.78
CA ARG A 665 -47.33 22.46 -5.37
C ARG A 665 -48.00 23.50 -6.27
N ARG A 666 -49.01 23.11 -7.04
CA ARG A 666 -49.80 24.05 -7.88
C ARG A 666 -50.50 25.08 -7.04
N ASP A 667 -51.18 24.64 -6.01
CA ASP A 667 -52.02 25.51 -5.17
C ASP A 667 -51.16 26.51 -4.40
N LEU A 668 -50.05 26.05 -3.81
CA LEU A 668 -49.15 26.93 -3.06
C LEU A 668 -48.33 27.87 -3.97
N ALA A 669 -47.89 27.44 -5.16
CA ALA A 669 -47.25 28.31 -6.14
C ALA A 669 -48.23 29.33 -6.76
N SER A 670 -49.50 29.02 -6.90
CA SER A 670 -50.51 29.96 -7.34
C SER A 670 -50.75 31.04 -6.30
N ALA A 671 -50.82 30.67 -5.01
CA ALA A 671 -50.91 31.59 -3.87
C ALA A 671 -49.65 32.50 -3.80
N LEU A 672 -48.47 31.95 -4.03
CA LEU A 672 -47.19 32.70 -4.12
C LEU A 672 -47.27 33.76 -5.24
N ARG A 673 -47.72 33.40 -6.43
CA ARG A 673 -47.87 34.32 -7.54
C ARG A 673 -48.90 35.42 -7.31
N ALA A 674 -50.07 35.10 -6.70
CA ALA A 674 -51.09 36.05 -6.37
C ALA A 674 -50.59 37.13 -5.38
N LYS A 675 -49.80 36.70 -4.40
CA LYS A 675 -49.20 37.60 -3.42
C LYS A 675 -48.04 38.44 -4.00
N ALA A 676 -47.32 37.88 -4.98
CA ALA A 676 -46.15 38.50 -5.63
C ALA A 676 -46.50 39.68 -6.52
N GLY A 677 -47.73 39.88 -6.91
CA GLY A 677 -48.17 40.98 -7.78
C GLY A 677 -47.87 42.39 -7.20
N ASN A 678 -47.63 42.49 -5.89
CA ASN A 678 -47.36 43.74 -5.18
C ASN A 678 -45.91 43.95 -4.76
N VAL A 679 -45.01 43.05 -5.03
CA VAL A 679 -43.61 43.10 -4.54
C VAL A 679 -42.64 43.34 -5.72
N ARG A 680 -42.01 44.53 -5.73
CA ARG A 680 -40.93 44.86 -6.69
C ARG A 680 -39.57 44.72 -5.98
N PRO A 681 -38.61 43.96 -6.52
CA PRO A 681 -37.24 43.92 -5.95
C PRO A 681 -36.59 45.30 -6.13
N GLU A 682 -36.06 45.85 -5.06
CA GLU A 682 -35.29 47.10 -5.09
C GLU A 682 -34.03 46.91 -5.94
N LYS A 683 -33.75 47.84 -6.86
CA LYS A 683 -32.53 47.87 -7.67
C LYS A 683 -31.37 48.22 -6.73
N GLN A 684 -30.57 47.20 -6.37
CA GLN A 684 -29.35 47.46 -5.59
C GLN A 684 -28.39 48.37 -6.36
N ARG A 685 -28.01 49.49 -5.73
CA ARG A 685 -26.97 50.40 -6.20
C ARG A 685 -25.66 49.66 -6.32
N ARG A 686 -25.03 49.70 -7.51
CA ARG A 686 -23.63 49.19 -7.70
C ARG A 686 -22.73 49.95 -6.76
N GLY A 687 -22.17 49.26 -5.73
CA GLY A 687 -21.18 49.85 -4.84
C GLY A 687 -19.96 50.33 -5.60
N ARG A 688 -19.42 51.50 -5.27
CA ARG A 688 -18.15 52.00 -5.80
C ARG A 688 -17.07 50.98 -5.58
N ALA A 689 -16.24 50.69 -6.61
CA ALA A 689 -15.14 49.78 -6.54
C ALA A 689 -14.15 50.19 -5.43
N ALA A 690 -13.93 49.35 -4.43
CA ALA A 690 -13.03 49.60 -3.29
C ALA A 690 -11.59 49.96 -3.71
N ALA A 691 -11.18 49.59 -4.90
CA ALA A 691 -9.89 49.96 -5.49
C ALA A 691 -9.72 51.46 -5.83
N ALA A 692 -10.79 52.24 -5.90
CA ALA A 692 -10.69 53.68 -6.21
C ALA A 692 -10.23 54.52 -5.01
N ASP A 693 -10.44 54.02 -3.78
CA ASP A 693 -10.15 54.76 -2.53
C ASP A 693 -8.93 54.14 -1.75
N ASP A 694 -8.24 53.14 -2.34
CA ASP A 694 -7.08 52.51 -1.71
C ASP A 694 -5.82 53.42 -1.89
N ARG A 695 -5.26 53.81 -0.76
CA ARG A 695 -4.09 54.73 -0.76
C ARG A 695 -2.85 54.12 -1.35
N GLU A 696 -2.68 52.81 -1.22
CA GLU A 696 -1.53 52.08 -1.76
C GLU A 696 -1.61 52.00 -3.30
N ILE A 697 -2.79 51.72 -3.84
CA ILE A 697 -3.02 51.77 -5.30
C ILE A 697 -2.73 53.17 -5.87
N ALA A 698 -3.17 54.22 -5.16
CA ALA A 698 -2.90 55.59 -5.57
C ALA A 698 -1.38 55.91 -5.58
N ARG A 699 -0.65 55.47 -4.56
CA ARG A 699 0.79 55.56 -4.44
C ARG A 699 1.51 54.86 -5.58
N LEU A 700 1.22 53.57 -5.76
CA LEU A 700 1.85 52.73 -6.80
C LEU A 700 1.60 53.30 -8.21
N ARG A 701 0.42 53.83 -8.48
CA ARG A 701 0.11 54.49 -9.76
C ARG A 701 0.91 55.79 -9.97
N THR A 702 1.17 56.53 -8.89
CA THR A 702 1.99 57.74 -8.95
C THR A 702 3.46 57.41 -9.20
N GLU A 703 4.01 56.44 -8.47
CA GLU A 703 5.37 55.94 -8.63
C GLU A 703 5.56 55.37 -10.04
N LEU A 704 4.63 54.54 -10.51
CA LEU A 704 4.67 53.97 -11.86
C LEU A 704 4.74 55.02 -12.96
N ARG A 705 3.94 56.10 -12.83
CA ARG A 705 3.94 57.21 -13.81
C ARG A 705 5.19 58.07 -13.72
N ALA A 706 5.79 58.20 -12.57
CA ALA A 706 7.02 58.95 -12.36
C ALA A 706 8.27 58.21 -12.84
N HIS A 707 8.18 56.89 -13.03
CA HIS A 707 9.32 56.05 -13.41
C HIS A 707 9.77 56.35 -14.85
N PRO A 708 11.09 56.53 -15.13
CA PRO A 708 11.58 56.88 -16.48
C PRO A 708 11.10 55.95 -17.60
N CYS A 709 11.06 54.62 -17.35
CA CYS A 709 10.60 53.62 -18.30
C CYS A 709 9.08 53.73 -18.65
N HIS A 710 8.31 54.58 -17.95
CA HIS A 710 6.90 54.80 -18.29
C HIS A 710 6.71 55.47 -19.62
N GLY A 711 7.69 56.30 -20.03
CA GLY A 711 7.71 57.01 -21.32
C GLY A 711 8.37 56.25 -22.48
N CYS A 712 8.75 55.00 -22.27
CA CYS A 712 9.41 54.20 -23.31
C CYS A 712 8.41 53.72 -24.36
N ASP A 713 8.76 53.90 -25.65
CA ASP A 713 7.91 53.45 -26.77
C ASP A 713 7.78 51.95 -26.85
N GLU A 714 8.84 51.20 -26.46
CA GLU A 714 8.88 49.73 -26.43
C GLU A 714 8.45 49.14 -25.06
N ARG A 715 7.81 49.97 -24.23
CA ARG A 715 7.43 49.61 -22.86
C ARG A 715 6.63 48.29 -22.76
N GLU A 716 5.70 48.06 -23.70
CA GLU A 716 4.85 46.86 -23.65
C GLU A 716 5.61 45.61 -24.11
N ASP A 717 6.60 45.72 -24.95
CA ASP A 717 7.47 44.61 -25.34
C ASP A 717 8.42 44.25 -24.22
N HIS A 718 9.04 45.23 -23.55
CA HIS A 718 9.79 45.01 -22.32
C HIS A 718 8.94 44.39 -21.21
N ALA A 719 7.67 44.82 -21.11
CA ALA A 719 6.73 44.27 -20.14
C ALA A 719 6.39 42.77 -20.40
N ARG A 720 6.29 42.35 -21.65
CA ARG A 720 6.11 40.91 -22.01
C ARG A 720 7.32 40.08 -21.62
N TRP A 721 8.55 40.61 -21.83
CA TRP A 721 9.76 39.95 -21.38
C TRP A 721 9.83 39.87 -19.87
N ALA A 722 9.48 40.95 -19.17
CA ALA A 722 9.42 40.97 -17.71
C ALA A 722 8.38 39.98 -17.15
N GLU A 723 7.21 39.80 -17.77
CA GLU A 723 6.22 38.80 -17.35
C GLU A 723 6.75 37.35 -17.50
N ARG A 724 7.50 37.08 -18.60
CA ARG A 724 8.15 35.77 -18.81
C ARG A 724 9.28 35.52 -17.82
N TYR A 725 10.10 36.52 -17.56
CA TYR A 725 11.15 36.54 -16.55
C TYR A 725 10.59 36.16 -15.17
N ASP A 726 9.57 36.86 -14.73
CA ASP A 726 8.95 36.64 -13.44
C ASP A 726 8.28 35.27 -13.29
N ARG A 727 7.68 34.79 -14.36
CA ARG A 727 7.08 33.45 -14.36
C ARG A 727 8.17 32.38 -14.20
N LEU A 728 9.21 32.47 -15.04
CA LEU A 728 10.29 31.51 -15.02
C LEU A 728 11.07 31.56 -13.70
N GLN A 729 11.28 32.75 -13.12
CA GLN A 729 11.93 32.92 -11.81
C GLN A 729 11.12 32.25 -10.69
N ARG A 730 9.80 32.41 -10.67
CA ARG A 730 8.94 31.73 -9.69
C ARG A 730 8.97 30.21 -9.86
N ASP A 731 8.94 29.73 -11.10
CA ASP A 731 9.02 28.32 -11.40
C ASP A 731 10.39 27.76 -10.95
N THR A 732 11.47 28.50 -11.16
CA THR A 732 12.82 28.12 -10.71
C THR A 732 12.91 28.09 -9.19
N GLN A 733 12.44 29.12 -8.50
CA GLN A 733 12.39 29.12 -7.03
C GLN A 733 11.56 27.95 -6.45
N GLN A 734 10.50 27.55 -7.12
CA GLN A 734 9.77 26.35 -6.73
C GLN A 734 10.61 25.08 -6.91
N LEU A 735 11.35 24.98 -8.01
CA LEU A 735 12.26 23.85 -8.25
C LEU A 735 13.39 23.82 -7.24
N GLU A 736 14.01 24.96 -6.91
CA GLU A 736 15.04 25.08 -5.88
C GLU A 736 14.52 24.64 -4.50
N ARG A 737 13.34 25.11 -4.08
CA ARG A 737 12.71 24.64 -2.83
C ARG A 737 12.41 23.13 -2.85
N ARG A 738 12.09 22.57 -4.01
CA ARG A 738 11.92 21.12 -4.16
C ARG A 738 13.24 20.37 -4.06
N ILE A 739 14.33 20.93 -4.56
CA ILE A 739 15.69 20.41 -4.38
C ILE A 739 16.05 20.41 -2.89
N GLU A 740 15.93 21.57 -2.23
CA GLU A 740 16.19 21.71 -0.79
C GLU A 740 15.33 20.77 0.06
N GLY A 741 14.08 20.53 -0.34
CA GLY A 741 13.18 19.60 0.33
C GLY A 741 13.55 18.12 0.14
N ARG A 742 14.28 17.77 -0.92
CA ARG A 742 14.64 16.38 -1.25
C ARG A 742 16.07 16.00 -0.87
N THR A 743 17.01 16.95 -0.86
CA THR A 743 18.37 16.70 -0.41
C THR A 743 18.41 16.46 1.09
N ASN A 744 19.14 15.41 1.50
CA ASN A 744 19.37 15.04 2.90
C ASN A 744 18.07 14.83 3.73
N THR A 745 17.00 14.37 3.11
CA THR A 745 15.70 14.17 3.81
C THR A 745 15.82 13.13 4.92
N ILE A 746 16.49 12.02 4.66
CA ILE A 746 16.71 10.93 5.61
C ILE A 746 17.58 11.40 6.78
N ALA A 747 18.71 12.06 6.49
CA ALA A 747 19.60 12.59 7.50
C ALA A 747 18.92 13.66 8.39
N ARG A 748 18.11 14.56 7.80
CA ARG A 748 17.33 15.54 8.57
C ARG A 748 16.29 14.88 9.48
N THR A 749 15.62 13.85 9.01
CA THR A 749 14.67 13.08 9.83
C THR A 749 15.39 12.39 10.98
N PHE A 750 16.55 11.79 10.72
CA PHE A 750 17.40 11.23 11.77
C PHE A 750 17.85 12.28 12.78
N ASP A 751 18.29 13.47 12.33
CA ASP A 751 18.68 14.57 13.24
C ASP A 751 17.52 15.03 14.13
N ARG A 752 16.28 15.07 13.62
CA ARG A 752 15.08 15.39 14.42
C ARG A 752 14.77 14.29 15.44
N ILE A 753 14.84 13.03 15.04
CA ILE A 753 14.69 11.88 15.93
C ILE A 753 15.78 11.91 17.01
N HIS A 754 17.03 12.16 16.63
CA HIS A 754 18.13 12.27 17.58
C HIS A 754 17.90 13.39 18.60
N ALA A 755 17.41 14.55 18.15
CA ALA A 755 17.11 15.67 19.04
C ALA A 755 15.98 15.34 20.03
N LEU A 756 14.89 14.71 19.57
CA LEU A 756 13.81 14.25 20.42
C LEU A 756 14.29 13.20 21.44
N LEU A 757 15.07 12.22 20.99
CA LEU A 757 15.64 11.19 21.88
C LEU A 757 16.61 11.79 22.93
N THR A 758 17.29 12.88 22.59
CA THR A 758 18.14 13.61 23.52
C THR A 758 17.30 14.37 24.56
N GLU A 759 16.23 15.02 24.15
CA GLU A 759 15.28 15.70 25.03
C GLU A 759 14.64 14.72 26.02
N LEU A 760 14.30 13.52 25.57
CA LEU A 760 13.73 12.46 26.40
C LEU A 760 14.78 11.66 27.22
N ASP A 761 16.07 12.05 27.21
CA ASP A 761 17.17 11.37 27.89
C ASP A 761 17.40 9.90 27.46
N TYR A 762 17.16 9.59 26.20
CA TYR A 762 17.54 8.31 25.60
C TYR A 762 18.97 8.34 25.05
N LEU A 763 19.43 9.52 24.61
CA LEU A 763 20.77 9.76 24.09
C LEU A 763 21.42 10.92 24.84
N ARG A 764 22.75 10.80 25.06
CA ARG A 764 23.62 11.88 25.55
C ARG A 764 24.83 11.98 24.65
N GLY A 765 24.77 12.91 23.69
CA GLY A 765 25.77 12.97 22.63
C GLY A 765 25.77 11.70 21.79
N ASP A 766 26.92 11.01 21.71
CA ASP A 766 27.09 9.75 20.97
C ASP A 766 26.86 8.49 21.80
N GLU A 767 26.33 8.61 23.01
CA GLU A 767 26.11 7.46 23.91
C GLU A 767 24.63 7.25 24.19
N ALA A 768 24.21 5.98 24.13
CA ALA A 768 22.88 5.58 24.59
C ALA A 768 22.84 5.47 26.13
N THR A 769 21.90 6.16 26.76
CA THR A 769 21.63 6.09 28.19
C THR A 769 21.07 4.69 28.57
N VAL A 770 20.78 4.47 29.86
CA VAL A 770 20.09 3.26 30.29
C VAL A 770 18.73 3.12 29.61
N HIS A 771 18.01 4.23 29.40
CA HIS A 771 16.74 4.25 28.66
C HIS A 771 16.95 3.97 27.16
N GLY A 772 17.99 4.54 26.55
CA GLY A 772 18.37 4.24 25.16
C GLY A 772 18.69 2.75 24.95
N LYS A 773 19.49 2.14 25.86
CA LYS A 773 19.81 0.71 25.78
C LYS A 773 18.59 -0.20 25.94
N ARG A 774 17.52 0.26 26.58
CA ARG A 774 16.23 -0.45 26.63
C ARG A 774 15.49 -0.33 25.31
N LEU A 775 15.34 0.90 24.81
CA LEU A 775 14.70 1.17 23.52
C LEU A 775 15.39 0.40 22.39
N ALA A 776 16.70 0.28 22.40
CA ALA A 776 17.47 -0.52 21.43
C ALA A 776 17.06 -2.00 21.35
N ARG A 777 16.39 -2.55 22.39
CA ARG A 777 15.91 -3.93 22.46
C ARG A 777 14.44 -4.10 22.13
N LEU A 778 13.73 -3.02 21.82
CA LEU A 778 12.32 -3.01 21.46
C LEU A 778 12.20 -2.81 19.95
N TYR A 779 11.60 -3.77 19.27
CA TYR A 779 11.46 -3.76 17.80
C TYR A 779 9.97 -3.72 17.45
N GLY A 780 9.44 -2.54 17.19
CA GLY A 780 8.04 -2.36 16.84
C GLY A 780 7.73 -0.93 16.43
N GLU A 781 6.56 -0.70 15.88
CA GLU A 781 6.12 0.65 15.46
C GLU A 781 5.91 1.60 16.65
N LEU A 782 5.57 1.05 17.82
CA LEU A 782 5.35 1.80 19.06
C LEU A 782 6.46 1.54 20.08
N ASP A 783 7.70 1.41 19.62
CA ASP A 783 8.89 1.13 20.42
C ASP A 783 9.16 2.20 21.48
N LEU A 784 9.08 3.48 21.11
CA LEU A 784 9.27 4.61 22.04
C LEU A 784 8.15 4.67 23.09
N LEU A 785 6.88 4.47 22.69
CA LEU A 785 5.76 4.39 23.65
C LEU A 785 5.97 3.22 24.63
N ALA A 786 6.35 2.05 24.15
CA ALA A 786 6.64 0.91 25.02
C ALA A 786 7.77 1.20 26.01
N SER A 787 8.81 1.87 25.54
CA SER A 787 9.95 2.28 26.38
C SER A 787 9.55 3.30 27.46
N GLU A 788 8.71 4.27 27.11
CA GLU A 788 8.17 5.24 28.07
C GLU A 788 7.27 4.55 29.12
N CYS A 789 6.43 3.63 28.72
CA CYS A 789 5.59 2.85 29.64
C CYS A 789 6.43 2.06 30.65
N ILE A 790 7.57 1.49 30.22
CA ILE A 790 8.53 0.84 31.12
C ILE A 790 9.17 1.87 32.06
N ARG A 791 9.55 3.03 31.54
CA ARG A 791 10.20 4.10 32.30
C ARG A 791 9.31 4.66 33.40
N GLU A 792 8.04 4.89 33.09
CA GLU A 792 7.06 5.45 34.01
C GLU A 792 6.38 4.39 34.91
N GLY A 793 6.74 3.10 34.74
CA GLY A 793 6.20 2.04 35.60
C GLY A 793 4.73 1.71 35.35
N VAL A 794 4.18 2.04 34.18
CA VAL A 794 2.75 1.88 33.82
C VAL A 794 2.27 0.44 33.99
N TRP A 795 3.16 -0.51 33.83
CA TRP A 795 2.85 -1.94 33.89
C TRP A 795 3.23 -2.60 35.21
N GLU A 796 3.68 -1.83 36.20
CA GLU A 796 3.96 -2.36 37.53
C GLU A 796 2.68 -2.76 38.24
N GLY A 797 2.69 -3.93 38.86
CA GLY A 797 1.52 -4.46 39.57
C GLY A 797 0.41 -5.06 38.72
N LEU A 798 0.54 -5.10 37.40
CA LEU A 798 -0.40 -5.81 36.53
C LEU A 798 -0.22 -7.33 36.67
N SER A 799 -1.32 -8.06 36.67
CA SER A 799 -1.29 -9.52 36.48
C SER A 799 -0.79 -9.91 35.07
N PRO A 800 -0.34 -11.14 34.84
CA PRO A 800 0.06 -11.58 33.49
C PRO A 800 -1.00 -11.34 32.39
N ALA A 801 -2.27 -11.59 32.68
CA ALA A 801 -3.36 -11.37 31.73
C ALA A 801 -3.61 -9.87 31.45
N GLU A 802 -3.55 -9.04 32.48
CA GLU A 802 -3.68 -7.58 32.33
C GLU A 802 -2.50 -7.00 31.53
N LEU A 803 -1.29 -7.51 31.77
CA LEU A 803 -0.11 -7.11 31.02
C LEU A 803 -0.24 -7.50 29.54
N ALA A 804 -0.68 -8.73 29.24
CA ALA A 804 -0.93 -9.15 27.86
C ALA A 804 -1.95 -8.25 27.16
N ALA A 805 -3.01 -7.81 27.87
CA ALA A 805 -3.99 -6.87 27.35
C ALA A 805 -3.39 -5.49 27.03
N CYS A 806 -2.53 -4.95 27.89
CA CYS A 806 -1.85 -3.68 27.63
C CYS A 806 -0.89 -3.80 26.44
N ILE A 807 -0.11 -4.87 26.35
CA ILE A 807 0.85 -5.06 25.27
C ILE A 807 0.15 -5.29 23.94
N SER A 808 -1.06 -5.86 23.94
CA SER A 808 -1.83 -6.02 22.70
C SER A 808 -2.13 -4.68 22.01
N ALA A 809 -2.27 -3.59 22.75
CA ALA A 809 -2.53 -2.27 22.20
C ALA A 809 -1.33 -1.70 21.40
N LEU A 810 -0.13 -2.22 21.63
CA LEU A 810 1.07 -1.83 20.88
C LEU A 810 1.18 -2.52 19.51
N VAL A 811 0.57 -3.70 19.35
CA VAL A 811 0.74 -4.52 18.14
C VAL A 811 -0.52 -4.60 17.29
N PHE A 812 -1.70 -4.46 17.89
CA PHE A 812 -2.97 -4.57 17.17
C PHE A 812 -3.28 -3.31 16.37
N GLU A 813 -3.89 -3.51 15.21
CA GLU A 813 -4.44 -2.46 14.37
C GLU A 813 -5.76 -2.94 13.78
N ALA A 814 -6.85 -2.28 14.16
CA ALA A 814 -8.17 -2.55 13.61
C ALA A 814 -8.28 -2.03 12.18
N ARG A 815 -9.04 -2.73 11.34
CA ARG A 815 -9.44 -2.18 10.06
C ARG A 815 -10.43 -1.04 10.34
N GLN A 816 -10.13 0.14 9.81
CA GLN A 816 -11.03 1.30 9.95
C GLN A 816 -12.41 0.95 9.41
N SER A 817 -13.43 1.05 10.26
CA SER A 817 -14.85 1.05 9.89
C SER A 817 -15.46 2.33 10.38
N ASP A 818 -16.29 2.97 9.55
CA ASP A 818 -16.98 4.23 9.88
C ASP A 818 -17.95 4.12 11.09
N ASP A 819 -18.24 2.91 11.56
CA ASP A 819 -19.14 2.59 12.69
C ASP A 819 -18.38 2.07 13.93
N ALA A 820 -17.22 2.60 14.26
CA ALA A 820 -16.39 2.10 15.36
C ALA A 820 -17.09 2.28 16.72
N VAL A 821 -17.57 1.19 17.29
CA VAL A 821 -17.98 1.08 18.70
C VAL A 821 -16.73 1.11 19.57
N ALA A 822 -16.77 1.85 20.69
CA ALA A 822 -15.65 1.89 21.62
C ALA A 822 -15.25 0.46 22.05
N PRO A 823 -13.94 0.09 21.94
CA PRO A 823 -13.50 -1.27 22.23
C PRO A 823 -13.75 -1.64 23.69
N LYS A 824 -14.15 -2.88 23.93
CA LYS A 824 -14.26 -3.44 25.27
C LYS A 824 -12.86 -3.65 25.85
N VAL A 825 -12.61 -3.13 27.03
CA VAL A 825 -11.32 -3.27 27.73
C VAL A 825 -11.53 -3.91 29.10
N PRO A 826 -10.51 -4.60 29.65
CA PRO A 826 -10.57 -5.13 31.01
C PRO A 826 -10.78 -4.00 32.03
N SER A 827 -11.47 -4.29 33.14
CA SER A 827 -11.69 -3.33 34.22
C SER A 827 -10.48 -3.26 35.18
N GLY A 828 -10.51 -2.32 36.11
CA GLY A 828 -9.49 -2.20 37.15
C GLY A 828 -8.15 -1.68 36.65
N ASN A 829 -7.05 -2.30 37.09
CA ASN A 829 -5.68 -1.85 36.81
C ASN A 829 -5.35 -1.83 35.31
N ALA A 830 -5.84 -2.80 34.55
CA ALA A 830 -5.65 -2.82 33.11
C ALA A 830 -6.25 -1.60 32.41
N LYS A 831 -7.47 -1.19 32.80
CA LYS A 831 -8.12 -0.01 32.26
C LYS A 831 -7.33 1.26 32.55
N ALA A 832 -6.83 1.37 33.79
CA ALA A 832 -6.02 2.52 34.20
C ALA A 832 -4.70 2.56 33.40
N ALA A 833 -4.01 1.41 33.25
CA ALA A 833 -2.77 1.32 32.48
C ALA A 833 -2.98 1.63 30.99
N LEU A 834 -4.04 1.13 30.36
CA LEU A 834 -4.38 1.46 28.96
C LEU A 834 -4.66 2.95 28.79
N GLY A 835 -5.37 3.57 29.74
CA GLY A 835 -5.61 5.01 29.73
C GLY A 835 -4.30 5.82 29.87
N GLU A 836 -3.36 5.34 30.68
CA GLU A 836 -2.05 5.97 30.85
C GLU A 836 -1.20 5.81 29.58
N MET A 837 -1.22 4.66 28.93
CA MET A 837 -0.56 4.46 27.62
C MET A 837 -1.05 5.47 26.57
N VAL A 838 -2.35 5.69 26.46
CA VAL A 838 -2.92 6.68 25.52
C VAL A 838 -2.48 8.11 25.91
N ARG A 839 -2.40 8.41 27.21
CA ARG A 839 -1.94 9.72 27.70
C ARG A 839 -0.45 9.95 27.37
N ILE A 840 0.39 8.92 27.54
CA ILE A 840 1.81 8.97 27.19
C ILE A 840 1.96 9.16 25.68
N TRP A 841 1.21 8.41 24.88
CA TRP A 841 1.21 8.57 23.43
C TRP A 841 0.84 10.01 23.02
N GLY A 842 -0.22 10.60 23.57
CA GLY A 842 -0.60 11.97 23.24
C GLY A 842 0.48 13.01 23.59
N ARG A 843 1.28 12.76 24.64
CA ARG A 843 2.45 13.58 24.98
C ARG A 843 3.60 13.39 23.98
N LEU A 844 3.84 12.15 23.53
CA LEU A 844 4.84 11.85 22.51
C LEU A 844 4.45 12.45 21.16
N ASP A 845 3.19 12.36 20.77
CA ASP A 845 2.66 12.93 19.52
C ASP A 845 2.86 14.45 19.47
N ALA A 846 2.58 15.15 20.58
CA ALA A 846 2.84 16.59 20.70
C ALA A 846 4.34 16.92 20.54
N LEU A 847 5.23 16.11 21.13
CA LEU A 847 6.68 16.28 20.96
C LEU A 847 7.12 16.01 19.51
N GLU A 848 6.58 14.98 18.88
CA GLU A 848 6.84 14.70 17.46
C GLU A 848 6.43 15.85 16.55
N GLU A 849 5.33 16.56 16.88
CA GLU A 849 4.89 17.76 16.18
C GLU A 849 5.88 18.91 16.38
N ASP A 850 6.32 19.17 17.62
CA ASP A 850 7.29 20.22 17.97
C ASP A 850 8.63 20.00 17.24
N PHE A 851 9.12 18.77 17.18
CA PHE A 851 10.34 18.39 16.44
C PHE A 851 10.10 18.20 14.95
N LYS A 852 8.88 18.40 14.44
CA LYS A 852 8.49 18.27 13.02
C LYS A 852 8.74 16.88 12.45
N ILE A 853 8.67 15.84 13.27
CA ILE A 853 8.82 14.43 12.85
C ILE A 853 7.61 14.00 12.03
N ASN A 854 6.40 14.37 12.47
CA ASN A 854 5.12 14.07 11.79
C ASN A 854 4.99 14.70 10.40
N GLN A 855 5.85 15.63 10.02
CA GLN A 855 5.91 16.18 8.66
C GLN A 855 6.49 15.18 7.64
N THR A 856 7.14 14.13 8.12
CA THR A 856 7.63 13.02 7.28
C THR A 856 6.61 11.89 7.38
N GLU A 857 5.92 11.62 6.28
CA GLU A 857 4.87 10.59 6.23
C GLU A 857 5.38 9.23 6.75
N GLY A 858 4.70 8.69 7.78
CA GLY A 858 4.96 7.37 8.35
C GLY A 858 6.17 7.25 9.29
N VAL A 859 6.69 8.36 9.86
CA VAL A 859 7.76 8.34 10.86
C VAL A 859 7.21 8.47 12.29
N GLY A 860 6.13 9.22 12.50
CA GLY A 860 5.47 9.39 13.81
C GLY A 860 4.82 8.10 14.32
N GLN A 861 4.61 8.02 15.63
CA GLN A 861 3.97 6.88 16.29
C GLN A 861 2.45 6.94 16.15
N ARG A 862 1.83 5.87 15.67
CA ARG A 862 0.37 5.75 15.62
C ARG A 862 -0.25 5.66 17.01
N GLU A 863 -1.53 5.99 17.13
CA GLU A 863 -2.29 5.78 18.36
C GLU A 863 -2.38 4.28 18.71
N PRO A 864 -2.20 3.88 19.99
CA PRO A 864 -2.35 2.50 20.41
C PRO A 864 -3.80 2.03 20.25
N ASP A 865 -4.01 0.87 19.62
CA ASP A 865 -5.34 0.33 19.36
C ASP A 865 -5.78 -0.68 20.43
N LEU A 866 -6.84 -0.35 21.15
CA LEU A 866 -7.33 -1.14 22.28
C LEU A 866 -8.24 -2.31 21.86
N GLY A 867 -8.50 -2.51 20.56
CA GLY A 867 -9.50 -3.48 20.06
C GLY A 867 -9.20 -4.94 20.41
N PHE A 868 -7.93 -5.29 20.63
CA PHE A 868 -7.53 -6.64 20.98
C PHE A 868 -7.31 -6.87 22.50
N ALA A 869 -7.41 -5.81 23.32
CA ALA A 869 -7.12 -5.91 24.76
C ALA A 869 -8.05 -6.90 25.51
N TRP A 870 -9.35 -6.87 25.20
CA TRP A 870 -10.31 -7.76 25.83
C TRP A 870 -10.16 -9.22 25.38
N PRO A 871 -10.06 -9.55 24.08
CA PRO A 871 -9.85 -10.91 23.62
C PRO A 871 -8.60 -11.59 24.21
N VAL A 872 -7.46 -10.92 24.20
CA VAL A 872 -6.23 -11.52 24.73
C VAL A 872 -6.26 -11.62 26.26
N TYR A 873 -6.90 -10.69 26.97
CA TYR A 873 -7.12 -10.78 28.41
C TYR A 873 -7.92 -12.03 28.79
N GLN A 874 -9.04 -12.28 28.11
CA GLN A 874 -9.87 -13.47 28.32
C GLN A 874 -9.07 -14.75 28.06
N TRP A 875 -8.34 -14.78 26.94
CA TRP A 875 -7.49 -15.91 26.58
C TRP A 875 -6.43 -16.18 27.65
N ALA A 876 -5.64 -15.18 28.03
CA ALA A 876 -4.60 -15.31 29.04
C ALA A 876 -5.15 -15.62 30.44
N SER A 877 -6.44 -15.31 30.69
CA SER A 877 -7.15 -15.70 31.95
C SER A 877 -7.71 -17.13 31.93
N GLY A 878 -7.51 -17.89 30.85
CA GLY A 878 -7.89 -19.30 30.79
C GLY A 878 -9.24 -19.58 30.12
N LYS A 879 -9.91 -18.59 29.49
CA LYS A 879 -11.17 -18.79 28.73
C LYS A 879 -10.96 -19.72 27.53
N GLY A 880 -12.01 -20.44 27.15
CA GLY A 880 -12.02 -21.31 25.98
C GLY A 880 -11.99 -20.53 24.65
N LEU A 881 -11.46 -21.14 23.60
CA LEU A 881 -11.31 -20.53 22.28
C LEU A 881 -12.65 -20.05 21.71
N ASP A 882 -13.71 -20.87 21.81
CA ASP A 882 -15.05 -20.54 21.30
C ASP A 882 -15.62 -19.28 21.95
N GLU A 883 -15.49 -19.13 23.27
CA GLU A 883 -15.97 -17.97 24.01
C GLU A 883 -15.23 -16.70 23.58
N VAL A 884 -13.90 -16.79 23.45
CA VAL A 884 -13.06 -15.66 23.07
C VAL A 884 -13.33 -15.21 21.63
N LEU A 885 -13.37 -16.14 20.68
CA LEU A 885 -13.58 -15.79 19.26
C LEU A 885 -14.99 -15.25 18.98
N ARG A 886 -16.01 -15.76 19.69
CA ARG A 886 -17.39 -15.28 19.55
C ARG A 886 -17.55 -13.85 20.04
N GLU A 887 -16.90 -13.49 21.16
CA GLU A 887 -16.91 -12.12 21.67
C GLU A 887 -16.03 -11.16 20.88
N ALA A 888 -14.94 -11.68 20.28
CA ALA A 888 -14.01 -10.87 19.49
C ALA A 888 -14.49 -10.62 18.05
N GLU A 889 -15.47 -11.38 17.57
CA GLU A 889 -15.92 -11.39 16.16
C GLU A 889 -14.73 -11.51 15.17
N MET A 890 -13.75 -12.31 15.54
CA MET A 890 -12.45 -12.41 14.83
C MET A 890 -12.20 -13.86 14.36
N PRO A 891 -11.64 -14.04 13.12
CA PRO A 891 -11.19 -15.37 12.68
C PRO A 891 -10.06 -15.92 13.55
N ALA A 892 -10.05 -17.25 13.77
CA ALA A 892 -9.08 -17.93 14.61
C ALA A 892 -7.62 -17.69 14.18
N GLY A 893 -7.34 -17.65 12.88
CA GLY A 893 -5.99 -17.39 12.38
C GLY A 893 -5.51 -15.96 12.65
N ASP A 894 -6.41 -14.97 12.60
CA ASP A 894 -6.06 -13.59 12.99
C ASP A 894 -5.80 -13.50 14.49
N PHE A 895 -6.63 -14.16 15.30
CA PHE A 895 -6.44 -14.26 16.75
C PHE A 895 -5.07 -14.85 17.10
N VAL A 896 -4.72 -15.98 16.50
CA VAL A 896 -3.42 -16.63 16.70
C VAL A 896 -2.27 -15.74 16.27
N ARG A 897 -2.40 -15.06 15.14
CA ARG A 897 -1.39 -14.12 14.65
C ARG A 897 -1.13 -12.98 15.63
N TRP A 898 -2.19 -12.36 16.14
CA TRP A 898 -2.05 -11.26 17.10
C TRP A 898 -1.51 -11.76 18.44
N CYS A 899 -1.95 -12.93 18.92
CA CYS A 899 -1.36 -13.55 20.11
C CYS A 899 0.15 -13.79 19.96
N LYS A 900 0.62 -14.27 18.81
CA LYS A 900 2.06 -14.45 18.54
C LYS A 900 2.84 -13.14 18.58
N GLN A 901 2.28 -12.06 18.03
CA GLN A 901 2.91 -10.74 18.11
C GLN A 901 2.95 -10.22 19.55
N VAL A 902 1.88 -10.44 20.33
CA VAL A 902 1.87 -10.11 21.77
C VAL A 902 2.96 -10.89 22.51
N ILE A 903 3.11 -12.18 22.23
CA ILE A 903 4.17 -13.04 22.81
C ILE A 903 5.56 -12.48 22.48
N ASP A 904 5.80 -12.10 21.22
CA ASP A 904 7.08 -11.55 20.80
C ASP A 904 7.42 -10.26 21.55
N VAL A 905 6.50 -9.31 21.63
CA VAL A 905 6.71 -8.05 22.34
C VAL A 905 6.82 -8.26 23.85
N LEU A 906 6.06 -9.20 24.45
CA LEU A 906 6.23 -9.57 25.86
C LEU A 906 7.64 -10.12 26.15
N GLY A 907 8.20 -10.92 25.23
CA GLY A 907 9.58 -11.40 25.29
C GLY A 907 10.59 -10.26 25.26
N GLN A 908 10.40 -9.31 24.36
CA GLN A 908 11.23 -8.11 24.26
C GLN A 908 11.14 -7.23 25.53
N ILE A 909 9.96 -7.05 26.10
CA ILE A 909 9.75 -6.31 27.35
C ILE A 909 10.44 -7.02 28.51
N ALA A 910 10.34 -8.35 28.59
CA ALA A 910 11.04 -9.12 29.62
C ALA A 910 12.57 -8.93 29.55
N ALA A 911 13.13 -8.80 28.35
CA ALA A 911 14.55 -8.54 28.09
C ALA A 911 14.95 -7.06 28.29
N ALA A 912 14.04 -6.11 28.07
CA ALA A 912 14.25 -4.67 28.19
C ALA A 912 13.97 -4.13 29.61
N ALA A 913 13.32 -4.90 30.47
CA ALA A 913 12.97 -4.51 31.83
C ALA A 913 14.21 -4.08 32.65
N PRO A 914 14.05 -3.18 33.67
CA PRO A 914 15.17 -2.61 34.44
C PRO A 914 16.07 -3.65 35.12
N ARG A 915 15.51 -4.76 35.55
CA ARG A 915 16.18 -5.93 36.11
C ARG A 915 15.46 -7.19 35.65
N GLU A 916 16.20 -8.27 35.44
CA GLU A 916 15.64 -9.58 35.06
C GLU A 916 14.66 -10.17 36.09
N ASP A 917 14.80 -9.79 37.34
CA ASP A 917 13.95 -10.20 38.46
C ASP A 917 12.84 -9.18 38.78
N SER A 918 12.70 -8.10 38.02
CA SER A 918 11.62 -7.11 38.19
C SER A 918 10.23 -7.75 38.03
N THR A 919 9.24 -7.18 38.70
CA THR A 919 7.85 -7.66 38.62
C THR A 919 7.35 -7.69 37.20
N VAL A 920 7.67 -6.67 36.40
CA VAL A 920 7.29 -6.57 34.99
C VAL A 920 7.94 -7.69 34.17
N ALA A 921 9.24 -7.97 34.32
CA ALA A 921 9.91 -9.05 33.62
C ALA A 921 9.33 -10.43 33.98
N LYS A 922 9.08 -10.69 35.25
CA LYS A 922 8.45 -11.93 35.72
C LYS A 922 7.04 -12.11 35.19
N ASN A 923 6.24 -11.06 35.24
CA ASN A 923 4.86 -11.09 34.72
C ASN A 923 4.81 -11.15 33.19
N ALA A 924 5.76 -10.55 32.48
CA ALA A 924 5.87 -10.69 31.04
C ALA A 924 6.16 -12.15 30.61
N ARG A 925 7.10 -12.84 31.31
CA ARG A 925 7.36 -14.26 31.05
C ARG A 925 6.14 -15.14 31.35
N LYS A 926 5.45 -14.91 32.48
CA LYS A 926 4.19 -15.60 32.80
C LYS A 926 3.07 -15.29 31.82
N ALA A 927 3.02 -14.07 31.30
CA ALA A 927 2.06 -13.67 30.26
C ALA A 927 2.34 -14.41 28.95
N VAL A 928 3.62 -14.60 28.58
CA VAL A 928 3.98 -15.44 27.43
C VAL A 928 3.44 -16.86 27.62
N GLU A 929 3.65 -17.48 28.77
CA GLU A 929 3.14 -18.81 29.07
C GLU A 929 1.60 -18.87 29.05
N ALA A 930 0.94 -17.85 29.60
CA ALA A 930 -0.52 -17.76 29.63
C ALA A 930 -1.15 -17.56 28.23
N VAL A 931 -0.48 -16.86 27.32
CA VAL A 931 -0.95 -16.66 25.95
C VAL A 931 -0.56 -17.85 25.06
N LEU A 932 0.62 -18.46 25.28
CA LEU A 932 1.14 -19.60 24.52
C LEU A 932 0.49 -20.90 24.98
N ARG A 933 -0.79 -21.07 24.75
CA ARG A 933 -1.55 -22.30 25.09
C ARG A 933 -2.52 -22.64 23.94
N GLY A 934 -3.09 -23.86 24.00
CA GLY A 934 -4.08 -24.32 23.03
C GLY A 934 -3.64 -24.05 21.58
N VAL A 935 -4.55 -23.52 20.77
CA VAL A 935 -4.32 -23.25 19.35
C VAL A 935 -3.12 -22.35 19.07
N VAL A 936 -2.76 -21.44 19.99
CA VAL A 936 -1.58 -20.55 19.82
C VAL A 936 -0.28 -21.35 19.95
N ALA A 937 -0.21 -22.32 20.87
CA ALA A 937 0.96 -23.19 21.08
C ALA A 937 1.13 -24.17 19.92
N TYR A 938 0.07 -24.87 19.52
CA TYR A 938 0.14 -25.92 18.48
C TYR A 938 0.52 -25.35 17.11
N SER A 939 0.12 -24.11 16.80
CA SER A 939 0.51 -23.44 15.56
C SER A 939 1.98 -22.97 15.54
N SER A 940 2.75 -23.25 16.60
CA SER A 940 4.19 -22.94 16.70
C SER A 940 5.10 -24.15 16.48
N VAL A 941 4.55 -25.36 16.43
CA VAL A 941 5.28 -26.63 16.35
C VAL A 941 5.36 -27.20 14.93
N GLY A 942 5.02 -26.39 13.91
CA GLY A 942 5.12 -26.75 12.49
C GLY A 942 6.42 -26.33 11.85
#